data_e0962706168b7074aeda4d0e718e6628
#
_entry.id   e0962706168b7074aeda4d0e718e6628
#
_cell.length_a   1.000
_cell.length_b   1.000
_cell.length_c   1.000
_cell.angle_alpha   90.00
_cell.angle_beta   90.00
_cell.angle_gamma   90.00
#
_symmetry.space_group_name_H-M   'P 1'
#
loop_
_entity.id
_entity.type
_entity.pdbx_description
1 polymer ?
#
loop_
_entity_poly.entity_id
_entity_poly.type
_entity_poly.pdbx_seq_one_letter_code
_entity_poly.pdbx_strand_id
1 'polypeptide(L)'
;MMMIEQQHSAKNEIPLFRVFIAPNATEITGKTLHSGFITQGPKVDAFERKFKDYLENPYTLALNSATSAHHLALHLLKKPAGPNWPGLQKGDEILSTALTCTATNFPILANGFKIKWVDVDPATGNMDVRDLQRKITKNTKVIVFVHWGGTPADLDGVRKVQDYAESIFGFRPAVIEDAAHAMGAEYHGIKIGALDRGNIVTFSLQAIKHITTSDGGLLCLPSEELYERAKLLRWYGIDRKKRNNHKNKDFRLESDVKEYGFKFHMNDWNASLGLANFPFLGKNLARHRANARFYDENLKNTNGIRLIYPPNGALSSYWVYSLFVENNKPDFMEYMKNKGVFVSQVHARNDTHSVCAPFRAHLPNLDDVERKLVAIPCGWWVTNDQREYIAHSIQFFFRHHDKKNSISISRKWTISYGEETTNKVSIPRHVSRRKIIITGGCGFIGHHVVEHFSRTTDCDLVVIDKLSYASLGYDRLRDTGVIDRVQVFATDLVNGIPEGVVYELGNRIEFIVHMAAETHVDNSIKDPVPFIRNNVESTISILEYTRNLLKSGCDLKRFFYFSTDEVYGPALGTTVFDEWDRHKPTNPYSASKSAAENICISYENTYKIPLMIVNVMNAFGERQHPEKFIPKCIRKILAGETVHVHSYPDKRRAGTRFYIHASISFFA
;
A
#
# COMPACT_ATOMS: atom_id res chain seq x y z
N MET A 1 4.47 -0.85 30.38
CA MET A 1 5.59 0.09 30.24
C MET A 1 6.52 -0.25 29.05
N MET A 2 6.30 -1.35 28.31
CA MET A 2 7.13 -1.79 27.16
C MET A 2 6.56 -1.46 25.76
N MET A 3 5.45 -0.72 25.67
CA MET A 3 4.83 -0.34 24.37
C MET A 3 5.02 1.13 23.98
N ILE A 4 5.76 1.92 24.75
CA ILE A 4 5.98 3.36 24.48
C ILE A 4 7.36 3.61 23.82
N GLU A 5 8.28 2.67 23.87
CA GLU A 5 9.65 2.86 23.34
C GLU A 5 9.86 2.55 21.85
N GLN A 6 8.87 1.99 21.15
CA GLN A 6 8.98 1.75 19.69
C GLN A 6 8.74 2.99 18.81
N GLN A 7 8.49 4.18 19.39
CA GLN A 7 8.31 5.43 18.63
C GLN A 7 9.56 6.32 18.53
N HIS A 8 10.73 5.89 18.98
CA HIS A 8 11.91 6.77 19.12
C HIS A 8 13.08 6.48 18.20
N SER A 9 12.92 5.72 17.08
CA SER A 9 14.07 5.47 16.17
C SER A 9 13.92 6.01 14.75
N ALA A 10 13.01 6.96 14.48
CA ALA A 10 12.92 7.65 13.20
C ALA A 10 12.90 9.17 13.41
N LYS A 11 14.01 9.74 13.85
CA LYS A 11 14.07 11.17 14.21
C LYS A 11 13.85 12.18 13.07
N ASN A 12 13.69 11.74 11.80
CA ASN A 12 13.55 12.68 10.66
C ASN A 12 12.55 12.27 9.57
N GLU A 13 11.74 11.23 9.72
CA GLU A 13 10.77 10.81 8.71
C GLU A 13 9.43 11.52 8.85
N ILE A 14 8.90 12.05 7.73
CA ILE A 14 7.59 12.69 7.64
C ILE A 14 6.65 11.75 6.89
N PRO A 15 5.80 10.98 7.58
CA PRO A 15 4.93 10.00 6.95
C PRO A 15 3.77 10.71 6.21
N LEU A 16 3.29 10.09 5.11
CA LEU A 16 2.13 10.58 4.37
C LEU A 16 0.86 10.58 5.22
N PHE A 17 0.71 9.60 6.12
CA PHE A 17 -0.40 9.49 7.06
C PHE A 17 0.10 9.24 8.48
N ARG A 18 -0.64 9.77 9.46
CA ARG A 18 -0.43 9.46 10.88
C ARG A 18 -1.78 9.33 11.58
N VAL A 19 -1.94 8.25 12.32
CA VAL A 19 -3.17 7.99 13.08
C VAL A 19 -3.26 8.96 14.26
N PHE A 20 -4.40 9.65 14.40
CA PHE A 20 -4.68 10.48 15.56
C PHE A 20 -5.40 9.68 16.64
N ILE A 21 -4.85 9.64 17.83
CA ILE A 21 -5.48 9.06 19.01
C ILE A 21 -5.49 10.12 20.11
N ALA A 22 -6.66 10.43 20.63
CA ALA A 22 -6.82 11.40 21.71
C ALA A 22 -6.08 10.94 22.99
N PRO A 23 -5.50 11.86 23.78
CA PRO A 23 -4.73 11.49 24.98
C PRO A 23 -5.53 10.67 26.01
N ASN A 24 -6.84 10.86 26.07
CA ASN A 24 -7.75 10.15 26.98
C ASN A 24 -8.44 8.92 26.35
N ALA A 25 -8.05 8.53 25.13
CA ALA A 25 -8.69 7.44 24.41
C ALA A 25 -8.58 6.09 25.17
N THR A 26 -7.42 5.79 25.76
CA THR A 26 -7.20 4.57 26.54
C THR A 26 -8.17 4.49 27.74
N GLU A 27 -8.39 5.60 28.44
CA GLU A 27 -9.32 5.65 29.57
C GLU A 27 -10.76 5.41 29.13
N ILE A 28 -11.20 6.12 28.08
CA ILE A 28 -12.58 6.05 27.58
C ILE A 28 -12.88 4.66 27.01
N THR A 29 -11.99 4.11 26.18
CA THR A 29 -12.16 2.78 25.58
C THR A 29 -12.03 1.68 26.65
N GLY A 30 -11.13 1.83 27.63
CA GLY A 30 -11.00 0.95 28.77
C GLY A 30 -12.28 0.83 29.60
N LYS A 31 -12.92 1.96 29.91
CA LYS A 31 -14.22 1.97 30.59
C LYS A 31 -15.30 1.22 29.78
N THR A 32 -15.29 1.33 28.47
CA THR A 32 -16.22 0.62 27.59
C THR A 32 -15.97 -0.89 27.61
N LEU A 33 -14.72 -1.34 27.55
CA LEU A 33 -14.36 -2.76 27.68
C LEU A 33 -14.84 -3.37 29.01
N HIS A 34 -14.59 -2.68 30.12
CA HIS A 34 -14.99 -3.15 31.45
C HIS A 34 -16.49 -3.08 31.72
N SER A 35 -17.26 -2.30 30.92
CA SER A 35 -18.71 -2.23 31.06
C SER A 35 -19.46 -3.50 30.63
N GLY A 36 -18.79 -4.38 29.86
CA GLY A 36 -19.40 -5.56 29.22
C GLY A 36 -20.24 -5.22 27.97
N PHE A 37 -20.55 -3.96 27.68
CA PHE A 37 -21.23 -3.51 26.46
C PHE A 37 -20.21 -3.25 25.36
N ILE A 38 -19.71 -4.31 24.74
CA ILE A 38 -18.66 -4.22 23.69
C ILE A 38 -19.23 -4.35 22.26
N THR A 39 -20.53 -4.72 22.11
CA THR A 39 -21.21 -4.70 20.80
C THR A 39 -21.93 -3.37 20.61
N GLN A 40 -22.95 -3.30 19.76
CA GLN A 40 -23.72 -2.06 19.57
C GLN A 40 -24.56 -1.73 20.81
N GLY A 41 -24.36 -0.55 21.38
CA GLY A 41 -25.02 -0.08 22.59
C GLY A 41 -25.01 1.45 22.72
N PRO A 42 -25.00 1.98 23.97
CA PRO A 42 -25.16 3.42 24.22
C PRO A 42 -24.03 4.31 23.68
N LYS A 43 -22.83 3.77 23.46
CA LYS A 43 -21.73 4.55 22.87
C LYS A 43 -21.95 4.81 21.39
N VAL A 44 -22.50 3.83 20.65
CA VAL A 44 -22.91 4.03 19.25
C VAL A 44 -24.00 5.08 19.16
N ASP A 45 -25.02 5.06 20.04
CA ASP A 45 -26.09 6.04 20.05
C ASP A 45 -25.56 7.45 20.35
N ALA A 46 -24.61 7.58 21.29
CA ALA A 46 -23.97 8.85 21.61
C ALA A 46 -23.11 9.36 20.44
N PHE A 47 -22.39 8.47 19.77
CA PHE A 47 -21.56 8.77 18.61
C PHE A 47 -22.42 9.24 17.42
N GLU A 48 -23.52 8.54 17.13
CA GLU A 48 -24.48 8.94 16.09
C GLU A 48 -25.06 10.34 16.37
N ARG A 49 -25.48 10.62 17.61
CA ARG A 49 -25.98 11.96 17.97
C ARG A 49 -24.95 13.05 17.66
N LYS A 50 -23.68 12.84 18.05
CA LYS A 50 -22.60 13.81 17.78
C LYS A 50 -22.43 14.10 16.28
N PHE A 51 -22.50 13.04 15.44
CA PHE A 51 -22.34 13.21 14.00
C PHE A 51 -23.59 13.74 13.30
N LYS A 52 -24.79 13.45 13.80
CA LYS A 52 -26.04 14.09 13.35
C LYS A 52 -25.99 15.61 13.53
N ASP A 53 -25.56 16.05 14.72
CA ASP A 53 -25.38 17.46 15.02
C ASP A 53 -24.26 18.08 14.17
N TYR A 54 -23.11 17.42 14.07
CA TYR A 54 -21.96 17.93 13.33
C TYR A 54 -22.22 18.05 11.82
N LEU A 55 -22.85 17.05 11.22
CA LEU A 55 -23.14 16.98 9.79
C LEU A 55 -24.47 17.67 9.42
N GLU A 56 -25.24 18.12 10.40
CA GLU A 56 -26.56 18.73 10.16
C GLU A 56 -27.51 17.80 9.40
N ASN A 57 -27.44 16.48 9.75
CA ASN A 57 -28.24 15.44 9.13
C ASN A 57 -28.75 14.44 10.20
N PRO A 58 -30.06 14.50 10.56
CA PRO A 58 -30.65 13.61 11.56
C PRO A 58 -30.67 12.14 11.11
N TYR A 59 -30.49 11.88 9.83
CA TYR A 59 -30.51 10.55 9.22
C TYR A 59 -29.11 9.95 9.02
N THR A 60 -28.18 10.28 9.92
CA THR A 60 -26.82 9.73 9.95
C THR A 60 -26.76 8.46 10.78
N LEU A 61 -26.18 7.39 10.22
CA LEU A 61 -26.10 6.06 10.80
C LEU A 61 -24.66 5.59 10.87
N ALA A 62 -24.22 5.06 12.02
CA ALA A 62 -22.88 4.49 12.18
C ALA A 62 -22.85 3.01 11.77
N LEU A 63 -21.81 2.65 11.02
CA LEU A 63 -21.54 1.31 10.48
C LEU A 63 -20.11 0.89 10.80
N ASN A 64 -19.80 -0.41 10.57
CA ASN A 64 -18.47 -0.95 10.82
C ASN A 64 -17.41 -0.58 9.76
N SER A 65 -17.81 -0.01 8.62
CA SER A 65 -16.91 0.53 7.58
C SER A 65 -17.66 1.39 6.56
N ALA A 66 -16.92 2.22 5.81
CA ALA A 66 -17.48 2.91 4.64
C ALA A 66 -17.87 1.93 3.53
N THR A 67 -17.15 0.83 3.37
CA THR A 67 -17.49 -0.23 2.39
C THR A 67 -18.87 -0.82 2.68
N SER A 68 -19.19 -1.06 3.96
CA SER A 68 -20.52 -1.49 4.38
C SER A 68 -21.58 -0.41 4.15
N ALA A 69 -21.22 0.87 4.30
CA ALA A 69 -22.11 1.99 4.00
C ALA A 69 -22.46 2.05 2.51
N HIS A 70 -21.49 1.92 1.61
CA HIS A 70 -21.72 1.81 0.16
C HIS A 70 -22.58 0.60 -0.20
N HIS A 71 -22.26 -0.57 0.38
CA HIS A 71 -23.03 -1.79 0.12
C HIS A 71 -24.49 -1.63 0.55
N LEU A 72 -24.72 -1.08 1.75
CA LEU A 72 -26.07 -0.85 2.28
C LEU A 72 -26.82 0.23 1.47
N ALA A 73 -26.15 1.31 1.07
CA ALA A 73 -26.72 2.36 0.22
C ALA A 73 -27.27 1.78 -1.10
N LEU A 74 -26.46 0.97 -1.78
CA LEU A 74 -26.89 0.28 -3.01
C LEU A 74 -28.03 -0.71 -2.78
N HIS A 75 -28.00 -1.43 -1.65
CA HIS A 75 -29.10 -2.35 -1.28
C HIS A 75 -30.40 -1.58 -1.00
N LEU A 76 -30.33 -0.45 -0.32
CA LEU A 76 -31.50 0.41 -0.06
C LEU A 76 -32.17 0.88 -1.35
N LEU A 77 -31.38 1.21 -2.37
CA LEU A 77 -31.85 1.68 -3.66
C LEU A 77 -32.51 0.60 -4.53
N LYS A 78 -32.49 -0.69 -4.11
CA LYS A 78 -33.19 -1.78 -4.83
C LYS A 78 -34.72 -1.69 -4.75
N LYS A 79 -35.25 -1.03 -3.73
CA LYS A 79 -36.69 -0.81 -3.62
C LYS A 79 -37.13 0.40 -4.45
N PRO A 80 -38.25 0.28 -5.19
CA PRO A 80 -38.91 1.44 -5.77
C PRO A 80 -39.34 2.43 -4.67
N ALA A 81 -39.25 3.72 -4.95
CA ALA A 81 -39.67 4.78 -4.05
C ALA A 81 -40.33 5.91 -4.84
N GLY A 82 -41.64 6.05 -4.66
CA GLY A 82 -42.44 7.00 -5.43
C GLY A 82 -42.49 6.69 -6.95
N PRO A 83 -43.10 7.58 -7.73
CA PRO A 83 -43.27 7.37 -9.17
C PRO A 83 -41.98 7.53 -9.97
N ASN A 84 -41.01 8.22 -9.45
CA ASN A 84 -39.76 8.63 -10.16
C ASN A 84 -38.55 7.76 -9.82
N TRP A 85 -38.69 6.76 -8.94
CA TRP A 85 -37.61 5.84 -8.64
C TRP A 85 -38.03 4.38 -8.82
N PRO A 86 -37.60 3.73 -9.93
CA PRO A 86 -38.05 2.38 -10.28
C PRO A 86 -37.39 1.28 -9.42
N GLY A 87 -36.41 1.60 -8.60
CA GLY A 87 -35.56 0.64 -7.90
C GLY A 87 -34.45 0.08 -8.79
N LEU A 88 -33.35 -0.34 -8.15
CA LEU A 88 -32.22 -1.01 -8.80
C LEU A 88 -32.53 -2.48 -9.10
N GLN A 89 -32.25 -2.91 -10.31
CA GLN A 89 -32.39 -4.28 -10.77
C GLN A 89 -31.00 -4.89 -11.07
N LYS A 90 -30.90 -6.22 -10.95
CA LYS A 90 -29.66 -6.94 -11.29
C LYS A 90 -29.23 -6.60 -12.72
N GLY A 91 -27.98 -6.15 -12.85
CA GLY A 91 -27.40 -5.80 -14.15
C GLY A 91 -27.62 -4.35 -14.57
N ASP A 92 -28.28 -3.52 -13.74
CA ASP A 92 -28.33 -2.07 -13.95
C ASP A 92 -26.93 -1.45 -13.97
N GLU A 93 -26.82 -0.34 -14.67
CA GLU A 93 -25.59 0.40 -14.90
C GLU A 93 -25.39 1.47 -13.81
N ILE A 94 -24.23 1.46 -13.18
CA ILE A 94 -23.79 2.46 -12.20
C ILE A 94 -22.57 3.18 -12.79
N LEU A 95 -22.66 4.48 -12.95
CA LEU A 95 -21.55 5.32 -13.35
C LEU A 95 -20.63 5.59 -12.16
N SER A 96 -19.32 5.35 -12.34
CA SER A 96 -18.34 5.57 -11.29
C SER A 96 -16.97 5.95 -11.85
N THR A 97 -16.10 6.52 -11.01
CA THR A 97 -14.70 6.80 -11.35
C THR A 97 -13.77 5.66 -10.91
N ALA A 98 -12.73 5.41 -11.70
CA ALA A 98 -11.75 4.38 -11.38
C ALA A 98 -10.65 4.86 -10.41
N LEU A 99 -10.42 6.18 -10.28
CA LEU A 99 -9.44 6.76 -9.36
C LEU A 99 -10.02 6.86 -7.96
N THR A 100 -10.02 5.76 -7.22
CA THR A 100 -10.52 5.68 -5.85
C THR A 100 -10.06 4.39 -5.17
N CYS A 101 -10.34 4.24 -3.89
CA CYS A 101 -10.22 2.97 -3.19
C CYS A 101 -11.19 1.94 -3.79
N THR A 102 -10.82 0.66 -3.80
CA THR A 102 -11.70 -0.44 -4.19
C THR A 102 -13.00 -0.49 -3.36
N ALA A 103 -12.97 0.06 -2.14
CA ALA A 103 -14.13 0.18 -1.25
C ALA A 103 -15.31 0.95 -1.85
N THR A 104 -15.06 1.90 -2.77
CA THR A 104 -16.10 2.63 -3.51
C THR A 104 -16.80 1.74 -4.55
N ASN A 105 -16.02 0.96 -5.31
CA ASN A 105 -16.51 0.29 -6.51
C ASN A 105 -16.88 -1.19 -6.30
N PHE A 106 -16.18 -1.93 -5.41
CA PHE A 106 -16.49 -3.34 -5.20
C PHE A 106 -17.87 -3.61 -4.63
N PRO A 107 -18.48 -2.74 -3.79
CA PRO A 107 -19.88 -2.88 -3.40
C PRO A 107 -20.87 -2.87 -4.59
N ILE A 108 -20.54 -2.19 -5.70
CA ILE A 108 -21.33 -2.20 -6.93
C ILE A 108 -21.41 -3.63 -7.49
N LEU A 109 -20.25 -4.27 -7.64
CA LEU A 109 -20.14 -5.65 -8.12
C LEU A 109 -20.78 -6.64 -7.15
N ALA A 110 -20.53 -6.48 -5.85
CA ALA A 110 -21.08 -7.34 -4.80
C ALA A 110 -22.64 -7.28 -4.72
N ASN A 111 -23.24 -6.18 -5.14
CA ASN A 111 -24.70 -6.05 -5.27
C ASN A 111 -25.26 -6.55 -6.60
N GLY A 112 -24.41 -7.00 -7.53
CA GLY A 112 -24.79 -7.57 -8.82
C GLY A 112 -25.04 -6.55 -9.93
N PHE A 113 -24.52 -5.33 -9.78
CA PHE A 113 -24.65 -4.25 -10.78
C PHE A 113 -23.41 -4.18 -11.69
N LYS A 114 -23.55 -3.44 -12.79
CA LYS A 114 -22.47 -3.18 -13.75
C LYS A 114 -21.84 -1.83 -13.50
N ILE A 115 -20.52 -1.78 -13.53
CA ILE A 115 -19.79 -0.51 -13.50
C ILE A 115 -19.64 0.01 -14.90
N LYS A 116 -19.92 1.32 -15.10
CA LYS A 116 -19.54 2.07 -16.29
C LYS A 116 -18.64 3.21 -15.86
N TRP A 117 -17.40 3.16 -16.32
CA TRP A 117 -16.40 4.12 -15.92
C TRP A 117 -16.63 5.49 -16.53
N VAL A 118 -16.61 6.51 -15.69
CA VAL A 118 -16.54 7.93 -16.06
C VAL A 118 -15.09 8.38 -15.87
N ASP A 119 -14.58 9.14 -16.83
CA ASP A 119 -13.22 9.69 -16.74
C ASP A 119 -13.13 10.76 -15.66
N VAL A 120 -11.92 11.15 -15.31
CA VAL A 120 -11.67 12.18 -14.30
C VAL A 120 -11.44 13.54 -14.96
N ASP A 121 -11.75 14.59 -14.24
CA ASP A 121 -11.33 15.94 -14.58
C ASP A 121 -9.79 16.04 -14.41
N PRO A 122 -9.04 16.34 -15.46
CA PRO A 122 -7.58 16.40 -15.41
C PRO A 122 -7.04 17.53 -14.52
N ALA A 123 -7.87 18.47 -14.11
CA ALA A 123 -7.48 19.54 -13.20
C ALA A 123 -7.56 19.13 -11.72
N THR A 124 -8.49 18.25 -11.36
CA THR A 124 -8.81 17.94 -9.95
C THR A 124 -8.64 16.46 -9.58
N GLY A 125 -8.71 15.56 -10.56
CA GLY A 125 -8.79 14.11 -10.32
C GLY A 125 -10.16 13.62 -9.87
N ASN A 126 -11.15 14.50 -9.69
CA ASN A 126 -12.54 14.16 -9.42
C ASN A 126 -13.27 13.73 -10.70
N MET A 127 -14.52 13.27 -10.58
CA MET A 127 -15.34 12.89 -11.73
C MET A 127 -15.50 14.06 -12.74
N ASP A 128 -15.22 13.82 -14.03
CA ASP A 128 -15.50 14.79 -15.11
C ASP A 128 -17.00 14.80 -15.42
N VAL A 129 -17.67 15.88 -15.08
CA VAL A 129 -19.12 16.04 -15.32
C VAL A 129 -19.50 16.08 -16.82
N ARG A 130 -18.57 16.48 -17.70
CA ARG A 130 -18.78 16.45 -19.16
C ARG A 130 -18.76 15.02 -19.67
N ASP A 131 -17.85 14.19 -19.16
CA ASP A 131 -17.83 12.77 -19.51
C ASP A 131 -19.00 12.02 -18.87
N LEU A 132 -19.39 12.38 -17.64
CA LEU A 132 -20.59 11.88 -16.98
C LEU A 132 -21.83 12.12 -17.86
N GLN A 133 -22.02 13.34 -18.37
CA GLN A 133 -23.15 13.69 -19.23
C GLN A 133 -23.14 12.91 -20.56
N ARG A 134 -21.96 12.67 -21.15
CA ARG A 134 -21.85 11.86 -22.38
C ARG A 134 -22.19 10.39 -22.15
N LYS A 135 -21.93 9.88 -20.97
CA LYS A 135 -22.04 8.44 -20.64
C LYS A 135 -23.37 8.05 -20.04
N ILE A 136 -24.16 9.01 -19.54
CA ILE A 136 -25.45 8.73 -18.93
C ILE A 136 -26.44 8.19 -19.95
N THR A 137 -27.19 7.14 -19.58
CA THR A 137 -28.19 6.49 -20.45
C THR A 137 -29.44 6.16 -19.65
N LYS A 138 -30.51 5.71 -20.32
CA LYS A 138 -31.73 5.19 -19.66
C LYS A 138 -31.47 4.01 -18.71
N ASN A 139 -30.35 3.31 -18.86
CA ASN A 139 -29.95 2.21 -18.01
C ASN A 139 -29.15 2.66 -16.78
N THR A 140 -28.68 3.90 -16.77
CA THR A 140 -27.94 4.48 -15.65
C THR A 140 -28.88 4.81 -14.51
N LYS A 141 -28.73 4.10 -13.38
CA LYS A 141 -29.59 4.32 -12.22
C LYS A 141 -28.91 5.07 -11.09
N VAL A 142 -27.59 4.89 -10.91
CA VAL A 142 -26.84 5.52 -9.83
C VAL A 142 -25.55 6.11 -10.37
N ILE A 143 -25.15 7.25 -9.79
CA ILE A 143 -23.86 7.90 -9.99
C ILE A 143 -23.10 7.77 -8.65
N VAL A 144 -21.90 7.20 -8.68
CA VAL A 144 -21.03 7.04 -7.50
C VAL A 144 -19.70 7.72 -7.77
N PHE A 145 -19.25 8.60 -6.89
CA PHE A 145 -17.94 9.25 -7.01
C PHE A 145 -17.33 9.55 -5.66
N VAL A 146 -15.99 9.67 -5.66
CA VAL A 146 -15.22 10.06 -4.48
C VAL A 146 -14.93 11.55 -4.51
N HIS A 147 -14.87 12.19 -3.35
CA HIS A 147 -14.28 13.52 -3.18
C HIS A 147 -12.77 13.37 -3.00
N TRP A 148 -12.03 13.32 -4.12
CA TRP A 148 -10.62 12.98 -4.13
C TRP A 148 -9.78 13.86 -3.20
N GLY A 149 -8.96 13.21 -2.37
CA GLY A 149 -8.04 13.89 -1.45
C GLY A 149 -8.70 14.77 -0.39
N GLY A 150 -10.04 14.77 -0.31
CA GLY A 150 -10.84 15.65 0.55
C GLY A 150 -11.37 16.89 -0.16
N THR A 151 -11.14 17.01 -1.45
CA THR A 151 -11.65 18.10 -2.30
C THR A 151 -13.00 17.70 -2.89
N PRO A 152 -14.08 18.44 -2.62
CA PRO A 152 -15.39 18.15 -3.18
C PRO A 152 -15.36 18.08 -4.71
N ALA A 153 -16.08 17.12 -5.28
CA ALA A 153 -16.36 17.07 -6.71
C ALA A 153 -17.28 18.24 -7.12
N ASP A 154 -17.45 18.50 -8.42
CA ASP A 154 -18.37 19.48 -8.95
C ASP A 154 -19.83 19.00 -8.78
N LEU A 155 -20.40 19.29 -7.61
CA LEU A 155 -21.77 18.88 -7.25
C LEU A 155 -22.84 19.60 -8.07
N ASP A 156 -22.59 20.84 -8.48
CA ASP A 156 -23.52 21.56 -9.36
C ASP A 156 -23.58 20.96 -10.75
N GLY A 157 -22.41 20.56 -11.27
CA GLY A 157 -22.32 19.83 -12.53
C GLY A 157 -23.02 18.47 -12.47
N VAL A 158 -22.81 17.70 -11.41
CA VAL A 158 -23.52 16.42 -11.19
C VAL A 158 -25.03 16.63 -11.14
N ARG A 159 -25.51 17.65 -10.41
CA ARG A 159 -26.93 18.00 -10.32
C ARG A 159 -27.53 18.31 -11.70
N LYS A 160 -26.85 19.13 -12.50
CA LYS A 160 -27.27 19.43 -13.88
C LYS A 160 -27.39 18.16 -14.74
N VAL A 161 -26.49 17.20 -14.56
CA VAL A 161 -26.56 15.90 -15.28
C VAL A 161 -27.74 15.07 -14.79
N GLN A 162 -28.08 15.10 -13.48
CA GLN A 162 -29.30 14.46 -12.95
C GLN A 162 -30.55 15.10 -13.55
N ASP A 163 -30.63 16.46 -13.60
CA ASP A 163 -31.76 17.21 -14.17
C ASP A 163 -31.93 16.88 -15.66
N TYR A 164 -30.82 16.81 -16.41
CA TYR A 164 -30.82 16.38 -17.80
C TYR A 164 -31.36 14.95 -17.94
N ALA A 165 -30.87 14.00 -17.15
CA ALA A 165 -31.31 12.61 -17.19
C ALA A 165 -32.80 12.47 -16.87
N GLU A 166 -33.30 13.20 -15.86
CA GLU A 166 -34.71 13.23 -15.50
C GLU A 166 -35.57 13.73 -16.65
N SER A 167 -35.14 14.81 -17.32
CA SER A 167 -35.87 15.39 -18.47
C SER A 167 -35.94 14.47 -19.67
N ILE A 168 -34.93 13.63 -19.90
CA ILE A 168 -34.83 12.74 -21.09
C ILE A 168 -35.37 11.33 -20.81
N PHE A 169 -35.12 10.80 -19.61
CA PHE A 169 -35.41 9.39 -19.28
C PHE A 169 -36.62 9.22 -18.34
N GLY A 170 -37.19 10.33 -17.80
CA GLY A 170 -38.34 10.30 -16.91
C GLY A 170 -38.06 9.84 -15.49
N PHE A 171 -36.79 9.71 -15.11
CA PHE A 171 -36.39 9.42 -13.72
C PHE A 171 -35.05 10.08 -13.41
N ARG A 172 -34.86 10.44 -12.14
CA ARG A 172 -33.65 11.07 -11.64
C ARG A 172 -32.69 9.98 -11.09
N PRO A 173 -31.49 9.79 -11.65
CA PRO A 173 -30.51 8.88 -11.09
C PRO A 173 -30.16 9.26 -9.65
N ALA A 174 -30.05 8.27 -8.74
CA ALA A 174 -29.58 8.51 -7.40
C ALA A 174 -28.08 8.83 -7.38
N VAL A 175 -27.64 9.59 -6.38
CA VAL A 175 -26.21 9.91 -6.17
C VAL A 175 -25.75 9.35 -4.86
N ILE A 176 -24.60 8.66 -4.88
CA ILE A 176 -23.85 8.23 -3.71
C ILE A 176 -22.48 8.92 -3.72
N GLU A 177 -22.28 9.83 -2.77
CA GLU A 177 -21.02 10.53 -2.56
C GLU A 177 -20.11 9.69 -1.63
N ASP A 178 -18.95 9.28 -2.12
CA ASP A 178 -17.90 8.72 -1.27
C ASP A 178 -17.09 9.87 -0.65
N ALA A 179 -17.44 10.22 0.58
CA ALA A 179 -16.76 11.22 1.37
C ALA A 179 -15.71 10.63 2.34
N ALA A 180 -15.17 9.43 2.03
CA ALA A 180 -14.14 8.79 2.87
C ALA A 180 -12.89 9.66 3.05
N HIS A 181 -12.64 10.62 2.17
CA HIS A 181 -11.55 11.60 2.25
C HIS A 181 -12.03 12.99 2.67
N ALA A 182 -13.35 13.22 2.83
CA ALA A 182 -13.94 14.55 2.84
C ALA A 182 -14.67 14.91 4.16
N MET A 183 -14.30 14.28 5.27
CA MET A 183 -14.85 14.65 6.58
C MET A 183 -14.55 16.13 6.85
N GLY A 184 -15.62 16.92 7.06
CA GLY A 184 -15.53 18.35 7.30
C GLY A 184 -15.31 19.21 6.06
N ALA A 185 -15.35 18.65 4.85
CA ALA A 185 -15.41 19.42 3.62
C ALA A 185 -16.78 20.07 3.42
N GLU A 186 -16.82 21.19 2.69
CA GLU A 186 -18.03 21.97 2.42
C GLU A 186 -18.12 22.33 0.94
N TYR A 187 -19.34 22.51 0.45
CA TYR A 187 -19.60 23.02 -0.89
C TYR A 187 -20.72 24.07 -0.82
N HIS A 188 -20.44 25.31 -1.25
CA HIS A 188 -21.29 26.50 -1.03
C HIS A 188 -21.70 26.70 0.43
N GLY A 189 -20.76 26.51 1.36
CA GLY A 189 -20.98 26.68 2.79
C GLY A 189 -21.79 25.56 3.47
N ILE A 190 -22.27 24.57 2.72
CA ILE A 190 -23.00 23.40 3.25
C ILE A 190 -22.04 22.23 3.36
N LYS A 191 -22.02 21.58 4.52
CA LYS A 191 -21.16 20.42 4.76
C LYS A 191 -21.50 19.25 3.84
N ILE A 192 -20.49 18.53 3.37
CA ILE A 192 -20.70 17.23 2.74
C ILE A 192 -21.35 16.31 3.78
N GLY A 193 -22.44 15.64 3.40
CA GLY A 193 -23.26 14.82 4.30
C GLY A 193 -24.44 15.51 4.96
N ALA A 194 -24.59 16.84 4.83
CA ALA A 194 -25.76 17.57 5.31
C ALA A 194 -27.04 17.16 4.57
N LEU A 195 -28.18 17.24 5.26
CA LEU A 195 -29.49 16.81 4.73
C LEU A 195 -29.89 17.58 3.47
N ASP A 196 -29.63 18.89 3.43
CA ASP A 196 -30.03 19.80 2.35
C ASP A 196 -29.46 19.44 0.97
N ARG A 197 -28.49 18.50 0.93
CA ARG A 197 -27.92 18.04 -0.34
C ARG A 197 -28.80 17.03 -1.08
N GLY A 198 -29.61 16.27 -0.34
CA GLY A 198 -30.51 15.25 -0.92
C GLY A 198 -29.82 13.99 -1.44
N ASN A 199 -28.49 13.87 -1.33
CA ASN A 199 -27.72 12.73 -1.77
C ASN A 199 -27.49 11.73 -0.63
N ILE A 200 -27.16 10.49 -0.98
CA ILE A 200 -26.61 9.52 -0.02
C ILE A 200 -25.11 9.78 0.10
N VAL A 201 -24.61 9.94 1.32
CA VAL A 201 -23.19 10.22 1.56
C VAL A 201 -22.59 9.20 2.51
N THR A 202 -21.39 8.71 2.20
CA THR A 202 -20.68 7.74 3.04
C THR A 202 -19.36 8.32 3.51
N PHE A 203 -19.03 8.09 4.80
CA PHE A 203 -17.73 8.49 5.36
C PHE A 203 -16.97 7.29 5.89
N SER A 204 -15.64 7.34 5.80
CA SER A 204 -14.74 6.37 6.42
C SER A 204 -14.17 6.91 7.72
N LEU A 205 -14.13 6.04 8.73
CA LEU A 205 -13.52 6.29 10.03
C LEU A 205 -12.36 5.31 10.28
N GLN A 206 -11.79 4.79 9.18
CA GLN A 206 -10.61 3.94 9.21
C GLN A 206 -9.38 4.72 9.76
N ALA A 207 -8.38 4.01 10.27
CA ALA A 207 -7.27 4.53 11.07
C ALA A 207 -6.63 5.84 10.54
N ILE A 208 -6.40 5.95 9.21
CA ILE A 208 -5.69 7.09 8.60
C ILE A 208 -6.60 8.26 8.19
N LYS A 209 -7.89 8.22 8.52
CA LYS A 209 -8.83 9.30 8.19
C LYS A 209 -8.76 10.47 9.19
N HIS A 210 -9.40 11.58 8.88
CA HIS A 210 -9.39 12.81 9.73
C HIS A 210 -9.84 12.56 11.18
N ILE A 211 -10.72 11.60 11.36
CA ILE A 211 -11.15 11.05 12.64
C ILE A 211 -11.25 9.53 12.50
N THR A 212 -10.77 8.81 13.49
CA THR A 212 -10.80 7.35 13.45
C THR A 212 -11.58 6.73 14.59
N THR A 213 -12.20 5.60 14.29
CA THR A 213 -12.77 4.64 15.24
C THR A 213 -12.03 3.30 15.18
N SER A 214 -10.75 3.28 14.75
CA SER A 214 -9.99 2.12 14.26
C SER A 214 -10.50 1.70 12.87
N ASP A 215 -11.63 0.99 12.80
CA ASP A 215 -12.47 0.81 11.63
C ASP A 215 -13.88 1.33 11.90
N GLY A 216 -14.50 1.90 10.87
CA GLY A 216 -15.85 2.44 10.98
C GLY A 216 -16.26 3.22 9.74
N GLY A 217 -17.53 3.53 9.67
CA GLY A 217 -18.10 4.36 8.63
C GLY A 217 -19.38 5.05 9.09
N LEU A 218 -19.79 6.08 8.33
CA LEU A 218 -21.09 6.71 8.47
C LEU A 218 -21.84 6.61 7.16
N LEU A 219 -23.16 6.50 7.26
CA LEU A 219 -24.10 6.56 6.15
C LEU A 219 -25.09 7.70 6.44
N CYS A 220 -25.02 8.76 5.64
CA CYS A 220 -25.94 9.88 5.68
C CYS A 220 -27.00 9.69 4.61
N LEU A 221 -28.25 9.73 4.98
CA LEU A 221 -29.39 9.43 4.13
C LEU A 221 -30.27 10.66 3.92
N PRO A 222 -30.94 10.78 2.76
CA PRO A 222 -31.74 11.96 2.43
C PRO A 222 -33.16 11.95 3.02
N SER A 223 -33.60 10.83 3.64
CA SER A 223 -34.97 10.72 4.15
C SER A 223 -35.07 9.81 5.37
N GLU A 224 -36.09 10.05 6.19
CA GLU A 224 -36.43 9.22 7.35
C GLU A 224 -36.74 7.78 6.96
N GLU A 225 -37.46 7.58 5.86
CA GLU A 225 -37.82 6.23 5.38
C GLU A 225 -36.59 5.37 5.12
N LEU A 226 -35.62 5.90 4.38
CA LEU A 226 -34.36 5.21 4.11
C LEU A 226 -33.55 4.98 5.39
N TYR A 227 -33.57 5.94 6.30
CA TYR A 227 -32.87 5.85 7.57
C TYR A 227 -33.44 4.75 8.47
N GLU A 228 -34.76 4.72 8.67
CA GLU A 228 -35.40 3.69 9.51
C GLU A 228 -35.20 2.28 8.90
N ARG A 229 -35.30 2.16 7.58
CA ARG A 229 -35.01 0.90 6.90
C ARG A 229 -33.54 0.50 7.06
N ALA A 230 -32.60 1.42 6.90
CA ALA A 230 -31.17 1.18 7.08
C ALA A 230 -30.82 0.72 8.50
N LYS A 231 -31.49 1.28 9.54
CA LYS A 231 -31.33 0.86 10.93
C LYS A 231 -31.67 -0.63 11.16
N LEU A 232 -32.68 -1.13 10.49
CA LEU A 232 -33.00 -2.55 10.54
C LEU A 232 -31.97 -3.37 9.77
N LEU A 233 -31.68 -2.97 8.54
CA LEU A 233 -30.83 -3.74 7.62
C LEU A 233 -29.37 -3.80 8.05
N ARG A 234 -28.84 -2.78 8.75
CA ARG A 234 -27.46 -2.87 9.28
C ARG A 234 -27.29 -3.98 10.32
N TRP A 235 -28.39 -4.52 10.84
CA TRP A 235 -28.40 -5.63 11.79
C TRP A 235 -29.46 -6.68 11.43
N TYR A 236 -29.22 -7.43 10.37
CA TYR A 236 -30.00 -8.58 9.89
C TYR A 236 -31.46 -8.29 9.51
N GLY A 237 -31.90 -7.03 9.45
CA GLY A 237 -33.32 -6.69 9.27
C GLY A 237 -34.15 -6.78 10.56
N ILE A 238 -33.49 -6.94 11.71
CA ILE A 238 -34.14 -7.16 13.01
C ILE A 238 -34.38 -5.82 13.72
N ASP A 239 -35.61 -5.61 14.23
CA ASP A 239 -35.92 -4.50 15.12
C ASP A 239 -35.41 -4.78 16.55
N ARG A 240 -34.25 -4.21 16.87
CA ARG A 240 -33.61 -4.39 18.18
C ARG A 240 -34.42 -3.81 19.32
N LYS A 241 -35.24 -2.74 19.10
CA LYS A 241 -36.06 -2.13 20.16
C LYS A 241 -37.15 -3.10 20.57
N LYS A 242 -37.84 -3.73 19.61
CA LYS A 242 -38.86 -4.76 19.88
C LYS A 242 -38.24 -5.96 20.59
N ARG A 243 -37.07 -6.43 20.12
CA ARG A 243 -36.37 -7.55 20.75
C ARG A 243 -36.00 -7.28 22.21
N ASN A 244 -35.48 -6.09 22.52
CA ASN A 244 -35.06 -5.76 23.87
C ASN A 244 -36.19 -5.50 24.85
N ASN A 245 -37.40 -5.22 24.36
CA ASN A 245 -38.60 -4.95 25.17
C ASN A 245 -39.44 -6.21 25.44
N HIS A 246 -38.96 -7.38 25.09
CA HIS A 246 -39.69 -8.64 25.31
C HIS A 246 -39.84 -8.92 26.80
N LYS A 247 -41.11 -9.16 27.26
CA LYS A 247 -41.46 -9.33 28.67
C LYS A 247 -40.73 -10.48 29.35
N ASN A 248 -40.33 -11.52 28.58
CA ASN A 248 -39.77 -12.76 29.12
C ASN A 248 -38.24 -12.82 29.07
N LYS A 249 -37.53 -11.76 28.64
CA LYS A 249 -36.06 -11.73 28.44
C LYS A 249 -35.54 -12.90 27.57
N ASP A 250 -36.41 -13.46 26.72
CA ASP A 250 -36.03 -14.53 25.79
C ASP A 250 -35.23 -13.95 24.63
N PHE A 251 -34.13 -14.57 24.33
CA PHE A 251 -33.24 -14.15 23.23
C PHE A 251 -33.70 -14.64 21.85
N ARG A 252 -34.74 -15.49 21.80
CA ARG A 252 -35.34 -15.93 20.54
C ARG A 252 -35.98 -14.76 19.80
N LEU A 253 -35.80 -14.74 18.48
CA LEU A 253 -36.48 -13.79 17.62
C LEU A 253 -37.94 -14.27 17.39
N GLU A 254 -38.89 -13.63 18.02
CA GLU A 254 -40.33 -13.93 17.84
C GLU A 254 -40.99 -13.04 16.77
N SER A 255 -40.30 -12.04 16.25
CA SER A 255 -40.83 -11.13 15.24
C SER A 255 -40.35 -11.52 13.85
N ASP A 256 -41.25 -11.44 12.86
CA ASP A 256 -40.90 -11.64 11.45
C ASP A 256 -39.83 -10.63 10.95
N VAL A 257 -38.90 -11.14 10.17
CA VAL A 257 -37.89 -10.34 9.45
C VAL A 257 -38.36 -10.18 8.01
N LYS A 258 -38.96 -9.03 7.70
CA LYS A 258 -39.58 -8.76 6.39
C LYS A 258 -38.55 -8.56 5.25
N GLU A 259 -37.31 -8.20 5.58
CA GLU A 259 -36.23 -7.99 4.62
C GLU A 259 -34.90 -8.45 5.27
N TYR A 260 -34.15 -9.29 4.57
CA TYR A 260 -32.83 -9.69 5.08
C TYR A 260 -31.87 -8.51 5.13
N GLY A 261 -31.07 -8.43 6.19
CA GLY A 261 -30.05 -7.41 6.36
C GLY A 261 -28.66 -8.01 6.60
N PHE A 262 -27.76 -7.17 7.06
CA PHE A 262 -26.33 -7.45 7.15
C PHE A 262 -25.82 -7.30 8.58
N LYS A 263 -24.60 -7.78 8.85
CA LYS A 263 -23.88 -7.52 10.10
C LYS A 263 -22.94 -6.31 9.93
N PHE A 264 -23.51 -5.13 9.71
CA PHE A 264 -22.75 -3.91 9.38
C PHE A 264 -22.75 -2.86 10.50
N HIS A 265 -23.34 -3.14 11.64
CA HIS A 265 -23.40 -2.20 12.75
C HIS A 265 -22.00 -1.91 13.34
N MET A 266 -21.79 -0.68 13.79
CA MET A 266 -20.65 -0.29 14.62
C MET A 266 -20.81 -0.89 16.03
N ASN A 267 -19.72 -1.17 16.70
CA ASN A 267 -19.71 -1.57 18.11
C ASN A 267 -19.36 -0.42 19.05
N ASP A 268 -19.65 -0.58 20.35
CA ASP A 268 -19.44 0.46 21.35
C ASP A 268 -17.96 0.77 21.62
N TRP A 269 -17.07 -0.21 21.43
CA TRP A 269 -15.64 0.05 21.58
C TRP A 269 -15.12 1.02 20.50
N ASN A 270 -15.44 0.76 19.23
CA ASN A 270 -15.11 1.65 18.12
C ASN A 270 -15.76 3.04 18.30
N ALA A 271 -17.04 3.08 18.69
CA ALA A 271 -17.75 4.32 18.96
C ALA A 271 -17.10 5.13 20.10
N SER A 272 -16.63 4.44 21.16
CA SER A 272 -15.97 5.11 22.28
C SER A 272 -14.63 5.75 21.90
N LEU A 273 -13.85 5.11 21.01
CA LEU A 273 -12.65 5.71 20.43
C LEU A 273 -12.99 6.94 19.61
N GLY A 274 -14.03 6.84 18.77
CA GLY A 274 -14.52 7.99 17.99
C GLY A 274 -14.98 9.16 18.86
N LEU A 275 -15.69 8.88 19.95
CA LEU A 275 -16.11 9.90 20.92
C LEU A 275 -14.92 10.57 21.63
N ALA A 276 -13.85 9.82 21.91
CA ALA A 276 -12.60 10.37 22.45
C ALA A 276 -11.90 11.29 21.45
N ASN A 277 -11.88 10.93 20.17
CA ASN A 277 -11.20 11.66 19.10
C ASN A 277 -12.02 12.89 18.61
N PHE A 278 -13.34 12.85 18.71
CA PHE A 278 -14.25 13.86 18.13
C PHE A 278 -13.94 15.30 18.58
N PRO A 279 -13.61 15.61 19.85
CA PRO A 279 -13.29 16.97 20.29
C PRO A 279 -12.09 17.60 19.56
N PHE A 280 -11.24 16.79 18.96
CA PHE A 280 -10.04 17.24 18.27
C PHE A 280 -10.24 17.40 16.76
N LEU A 281 -11.37 16.95 16.19
CA LEU A 281 -11.64 16.96 14.75
C LEU A 281 -11.48 18.36 14.14
N GLY A 282 -12.09 19.38 14.74
CA GLY A 282 -12.00 20.76 14.24
C GLY A 282 -10.59 21.31 14.24
N LYS A 283 -9.81 21.05 15.31
CA LYS A 283 -8.40 21.46 15.40
C LYS A 283 -7.54 20.77 14.34
N ASN A 284 -7.74 19.46 14.15
CA ASN A 284 -7.00 18.69 13.16
C ASN A 284 -7.30 19.17 11.73
N LEU A 285 -8.58 19.37 11.38
CA LEU A 285 -8.98 19.93 10.08
C LEU A 285 -8.39 21.33 9.82
N ALA A 286 -8.40 22.20 10.85
CA ALA A 286 -7.78 23.52 10.74
C ALA A 286 -6.28 23.42 10.41
N ARG A 287 -5.58 22.43 10.98
CA ARG A 287 -4.17 22.19 10.69
C ARG A 287 -3.94 21.67 9.27
N HIS A 288 -4.75 20.72 8.79
CA HIS A 288 -4.71 20.24 7.40
C HIS A 288 -4.85 21.42 6.42
N ARG A 289 -5.87 22.26 6.63
CA ARG A 289 -6.12 23.44 5.79
C ARG A 289 -5.01 24.48 5.86
N ALA A 290 -4.42 24.70 7.06
CA ALA A 290 -3.30 25.63 7.21
C ALA A 290 -2.04 25.14 6.48
N ASN A 291 -1.75 23.86 6.52
CA ASN A 291 -0.63 23.27 5.76
C ASN A 291 -0.88 23.35 4.26
N ALA A 292 -2.10 23.06 3.80
CA ALA A 292 -2.48 23.17 2.40
C ALA A 292 -2.31 24.60 1.86
N ARG A 293 -2.85 25.60 2.56
CA ARG A 293 -2.65 27.03 2.19
C ARG A 293 -1.18 27.40 2.08
N PHE A 294 -0.38 26.91 3.02
CA PHE A 294 1.07 27.14 2.95
C PHE A 294 1.68 26.57 1.67
N TYR A 295 1.29 25.37 1.26
CA TYR A 295 1.77 24.77 0.01
C TYR A 295 1.25 25.53 -1.22
N ASP A 296 -0.02 25.96 -1.23
CA ASP A 296 -0.58 26.79 -2.31
C ASP A 296 0.27 28.07 -2.51
N GLU A 297 0.57 28.77 -1.42
CA GLU A 297 1.34 30.02 -1.45
C GLU A 297 2.78 29.82 -1.91
N ASN A 298 3.45 28.77 -1.44
CA ASN A 298 4.88 28.57 -1.65
C ASN A 298 5.22 27.76 -2.92
N LEU A 299 4.29 26.94 -3.42
CA LEU A 299 4.55 26.06 -4.57
C LEU A 299 3.95 26.57 -5.89
N LYS A 300 3.07 27.58 -5.88
CA LYS A 300 2.34 28.08 -7.08
C LYS A 300 3.24 28.48 -8.25
N ASN A 301 4.48 28.90 -7.98
CA ASN A 301 5.44 29.34 -8.97
C ASN A 301 6.58 28.32 -9.21
N THR A 302 6.39 27.08 -8.80
CA THR A 302 7.38 26.03 -9.01
C THR A 302 7.16 25.36 -10.36
N ASN A 303 8.09 25.54 -11.30
CA ASN A 303 8.05 24.88 -12.60
C ASN A 303 8.10 23.36 -12.42
N GLY A 304 7.42 22.62 -13.29
CA GLY A 304 7.42 21.15 -13.28
C GLY A 304 6.34 20.53 -12.41
N ILE A 305 5.59 21.34 -11.65
CA ILE A 305 4.38 20.90 -10.94
C ILE A 305 3.16 21.74 -11.30
N ARG A 306 1.98 21.16 -11.12
CA ARG A 306 0.69 21.84 -11.21
C ARG A 306 -0.13 21.54 -9.96
N LEU A 307 -0.59 22.58 -9.29
CA LEU A 307 -1.38 22.48 -8.07
C LEU A 307 -2.85 22.15 -8.40
N ILE A 308 -3.50 21.46 -7.47
CA ILE A 308 -4.93 21.13 -7.55
C ILE A 308 -5.69 22.10 -6.67
N TYR A 309 -6.55 22.91 -7.29
CA TYR A 309 -7.41 23.83 -6.57
C TYR A 309 -8.85 23.30 -6.47
N PRO A 310 -9.50 23.46 -5.31
CA PRO A 310 -10.92 23.13 -5.18
C PRO A 310 -11.80 23.89 -6.19
N PRO A 311 -12.89 23.29 -6.68
CA PRO A 311 -13.88 24.00 -7.48
C PRO A 311 -14.45 25.23 -6.76
N ASN A 312 -15.00 26.19 -7.50
CA ASN A 312 -15.61 27.37 -6.91
C ASN A 312 -16.68 26.98 -5.88
N GLY A 313 -16.64 27.62 -4.70
CA GLY A 313 -17.55 27.34 -3.59
C GLY A 313 -17.19 26.09 -2.78
N ALA A 314 -16.17 25.32 -3.14
CA ALA A 314 -15.75 24.15 -2.39
C ALA A 314 -14.68 24.52 -1.35
N LEU A 315 -14.83 24.00 -0.13
CA LEU A 315 -13.84 24.03 0.94
C LEU A 315 -13.33 22.59 1.18
N SER A 316 -12.10 22.32 0.76
CA SER A 316 -11.48 21.02 0.97
C SER A 316 -11.15 20.74 2.43
N SER A 317 -11.21 19.47 2.83
CA SER A 317 -10.70 18.99 4.11
C SER A 317 -9.22 18.55 4.03
N TYR A 318 -8.67 18.43 2.83
CA TYR A 318 -7.28 18.06 2.58
C TYR A 318 -6.83 16.82 3.37
N TRP A 319 -7.48 15.65 3.13
CA TRP A 319 -7.00 14.39 3.69
C TRP A 319 -5.55 14.13 3.29
N VAL A 320 -5.22 14.46 2.06
CA VAL A 320 -3.86 14.62 1.52
C VAL A 320 -3.78 15.91 0.72
N TYR A 321 -2.61 16.49 0.57
CA TYR A 321 -2.37 17.53 -0.40
C TYR A 321 -1.88 16.89 -1.69
N SER A 322 -2.69 16.97 -2.74
CA SER A 322 -2.36 16.40 -4.06
C SER A 322 -1.85 17.47 -5.02
N LEU A 323 -0.89 17.09 -5.86
CA LEU A 323 -0.36 17.91 -6.95
C LEU A 323 -0.01 17.03 -8.14
N PHE A 324 0.16 17.63 -9.30
CA PHE A 324 0.65 16.93 -10.49
C PHE A 324 2.13 17.24 -10.70
N VAL A 325 2.93 16.21 -10.84
CA VAL A 325 4.32 16.26 -11.28
C VAL A 325 4.32 16.05 -12.80
N GLU A 326 4.58 17.08 -13.56
CA GLU A 326 4.39 17.05 -15.01
C GLU A 326 5.36 16.09 -15.73
N ASN A 327 6.58 15.96 -15.20
CA ASN A 327 7.60 15.07 -15.71
C ASN A 327 8.37 14.41 -14.58
N ASN A 328 8.87 13.19 -14.82
CA ASN A 328 9.76 12.47 -13.92
C ASN A 328 9.15 12.19 -12.52
N LYS A 329 7.85 11.84 -12.47
CA LYS A 329 7.18 11.46 -11.21
C LYS A 329 7.93 10.37 -10.42
N PRO A 330 8.44 9.28 -11.02
CA PRO A 330 9.21 8.27 -10.28
C PRO A 330 10.44 8.86 -9.58
N ASP A 331 11.26 9.66 -10.30
CA ASP A 331 12.46 10.28 -9.74
C ASP A 331 12.12 11.28 -8.63
N PHE A 332 11.01 12.03 -8.80
CA PHE A 332 10.52 12.93 -7.77
C PHE A 332 10.11 12.18 -6.50
N MET A 333 9.37 11.08 -6.64
CA MET A 333 8.92 10.28 -5.50
C MET A 333 10.11 9.63 -4.76
N GLU A 334 11.09 9.13 -5.50
CA GLU A 334 12.33 8.59 -4.95
C GLU A 334 13.14 9.65 -4.22
N TYR A 335 13.32 10.84 -4.85
CA TYR A 335 14.00 11.96 -4.22
C TYR A 335 13.34 12.37 -2.90
N MET A 336 12.01 12.52 -2.87
CA MET A 336 11.29 12.88 -1.64
C MET A 336 11.45 11.81 -0.57
N LYS A 337 11.40 10.54 -0.93
CA LYS A 337 11.66 9.41 -0.03
C LYS A 337 13.08 9.49 0.56
N ASN A 338 14.09 9.79 -0.27
CA ASN A 338 15.47 9.94 0.18
C ASN A 338 15.68 11.18 1.08
N LYS A 339 14.75 12.15 1.03
CA LYS A 339 14.66 13.27 1.97
C LYS A 339 13.85 12.95 3.23
N GLY A 340 13.43 11.70 3.42
CA GLY A 340 12.60 11.29 4.55
C GLY A 340 11.14 11.76 4.47
N VAL A 341 10.67 12.19 3.29
CA VAL A 341 9.28 12.63 3.06
C VAL A 341 8.55 11.56 2.26
N PHE A 342 7.60 10.89 2.89
CA PHE A 342 6.83 9.85 2.21
C PHE A 342 5.71 10.46 1.38
N VAL A 343 5.76 10.21 0.09
CA VAL A 343 4.78 10.66 -0.90
C VAL A 343 4.22 9.45 -1.67
N SER A 344 2.99 9.55 -2.21
CA SER A 344 2.35 8.42 -2.90
C SER A 344 1.26 8.92 -3.85
N GLN A 345 0.85 8.07 -4.80
CA GLN A 345 -0.40 8.27 -5.53
C GLN A 345 -1.64 7.93 -4.68
N VAL A 346 -1.48 7.27 -3.55
CA VAL A 346 -2.49 6.80 -2.58
C VAL A 346 -3.25 5.57 -3.06
N HIS A 347 -3.98 5.65 -4.18
CA HIS A 347 -4.77 4.55 -4.72
C HIS A 347 -4.34 4.21 -6.15
N ALA A 348 -4.27 2.90 -6.44
CA ALA A 348 -4.24 2.42 -7.81
C ALA A 348 -5.63 2.58 -8.45
N ARG A 349 -5.68 2.74 -9.75
CA ARG A 349 -6.94 2.81 -10.48
C ARG A 349 -7.67 1.46 -10.49
N ASN A 350 -8.97 1.47 -10.28
CA ASN A 350 -9.75 0.23 -10.09
C ASN A 350 -10.03 -0.52 -11.40
N ASP A 351 -10.09 0.15 -12.54
CA ASP A 351 -10.38 -0.44 -13.84
C ASP A 351 -9.30 -1.42 -14.34
N THR A 352 -8.09 -1.36 -13.76
CA THR A 352 -6.99 -2.27 -14.09
C THR A 352 -7.10 -3.63 -13.37
N HIS A 353 -7.87 -3.73 -12.29
CA HIS A 353 -8.07 -5.01 -11.60
C HIS A 353 -8.78 -6.04 -12.48
N SER A 354 -8.37 -7.32 -12.35
CA SER A 354 -8.90 -8.43 -13.16
C SER A 354 -10.43 -8.57 -13.01
N VAL A 355 -10.98 -8.32 -11.81
CA VAL A 355 -12.42 -8.36 -11.54
C VAL A 355 -13.19 -7.28 -12.32
N CYS A 356 -12.53 -6.21 -12.70
CA CYS A 356 -13.10 -5.11 -13.51
C CYS A 356 -12.85 -5.27 -15.01
N ALA A 357 -12.15 -6.32 -15.45
CA ALA A 357 -11.82 -6.54 -16.87
C ALA A 357 -13.04 -6.48 -17.82
N PRO A 358 -14.25 -6.99 -17.45
CA PRO A 358 -15.44 -6.90 -18.29
C PRO A 358 -15.96 -5.46 -18.51
N PHE A 359 -15.50 -4.51 -17.70
CA PHE A 359 -15.97 -3.12 -17.67
C PHE A 359 -14.92 -2.12 -18.15
N ARG A 360 -13.75 -2.57 -18.62
CA ARG A 360 -12.66 -1.69 -19.07
C ARG A 360 -13.15 -0.68 -20.10
N ALA A 361 -12.66 0.54 -19.99
CA ALA A 361 -13.02 1.64 -20.89
C ALA A 361 -11.77 2.49 -21.19
N HIS A 362 -11.81 3.25 -22.27
CA HIS A 362 -10.80 4.26 -22.58
C HIS A 362 -11.02 5.50 -21.71
N LEU A 363 -10.05 5.84 -20.86
CA LEU A 363 -10.06 6.91 -19.85
C LEU A 363 -8.80 7.78 -19.99
N PRO A 364 -8.70 8.59 -21.07
CA PRO A 364 -7.45 9.30 -21.41
C PRO A 364 -7.04 10.35 -20.36
N ASN A 365 -8.00 11.00 -19.70
CA ASN A 365 -7.68 11.93 -18.64
C ASN A 365 -7.11 11.20 -17.42
N LEU A 366 -7.69 10.03 -17.07
CA LEU A 366 -7.18 9.21 -15.98
C LEU A 366 -5.78 8.68 -16.29
N ASP A 367 -5.50 8.29 -17.53
CA ASP A 367 -4.17 7.85 -17.96
C ASP A 367 -3.13 8.96 -17.76
N ASP A 368 -3.49 10.23 -18.03
CA ASP A 368 -2.61 11.38 -17.79
C ASP A 368 -2.47 11.69 -16.29
N VAL A 369 -3.59 11.72 -15.55
CA VAL A 369 -3.61 11.95 -14.11
C VAL A 369 -2.77 10.90 -13.38
N GLU A 370 -2.90 9.62 -13.72
CA GLU A 370 -2.12 8.54 -13.11
C GLU A 370 -0.60 8.73 -13.27
N ARG A 371 -0.16 9.19 -14.43
CA ARG A 371 1.27 9.45 -14.68
C ARG A 371 1.82 10.60 -13.84
N LYS A 372 0.98 11.54 -13.38
CA LYS A 372 1.41 12.81 -12.78
C LYS A 372 1.03 12.97 -11.31
N LEU A 373 -0.06 12.38 -10.88
CA LEU A 373 -0.64 12.60 -9.55
C LEU A 373 0.28 12.11 -8.42
N VAL A 374 0.57 13.00 -7.48
CA VAL A 374 1.31 12.70 -6.24
C VAL A 374 0.62 13.41 -5.07
N ALA A 375 0.48 12.69 -3.97
CA ALA A 375 0.03 13.23 -2.69
C ALA A 375 1.22 13.39 -1.74
N ILE A 376 1.26 14.52 -1.04
CA ILE A 376 2.28 14.86 -0.04
C ILE A 376 1.66 15.02 1.35
N PRO A 377 2.45 14.87 2.44
CA PRO A 377 1.96 15.04 3.81
C PRO A 377 1.43 16.46 4.06
N CYS A 378 0.18 16.57 4.57
CA CYS A 378 -0.38 17.86 4.96
C CYS A 378 -1.17 17.82 6.27
N GLY A 379 -1.21 16.65 6.94
CA GLY A 379 -2.09 16.44 8.09
C GLY A 379 -1.66 17.12 9.39
N TRP A 380 -2.44 16.87 10.43
CA TRP A 380 -2.27 17.47 11.78
C TRP A 380 -0.88 17.24 12.38
N TRP A 381 -0.17 16.19 11.99
CA TRP A 381 1.17 15.82 12.48
C TRP A 381 2.30 16.62 11.82
N VAL A 382 2.04 17.28 10.69
CA VAL A 382 3.05 18.06 9.97
C VAL A 382 3.26 19.40 10.68
N THR A 383 4.46 19.62 11.24
CA THR A 383 4.82 20.88 11.91
C THR A 383 5.08 22.01 10.90
N ASN A 384 5.27 23.24 11.38
CA ASN A 384 5.62 24.36 10.50
C ASN A 384 6.96 24.11 9.80
N ASP A 385 7.98 23.71 10.55
CA ASP A 385 9.31 23.42 10.01
C ASP A 385 9.29 22.27 9.00
N GLN A 386 8.47 21.24 9.28
CA GLN A 386 8.32 20.13 8.34
C GLN A 386 7.63 20.51 7.04
N ARG A 387 6.58 21.35 7.07
CA ARG A 387 5.94 21.81 5.81
C ARG A 387 6.87 22.72 5.00
N GLU A 388 7.68 23.57 5.66
CA GLU A 388 8.71 24.38 5.02
C GLU A 388 9.77 23.49 4.37
N TYR A 389 10.24 22.48 5.10
CA TYR A 389 11.17 21.49 4.58
C TYR A 389 10.62 20.72 3.36
N ILE A 390 9.35 20.30 3.41
CA ILE A 390 8.68 19.63 2.28
C ILE A 390 8.64 20.58 1.06
N ALA A 391 8.17 21.82 1.23
CA ALA A 391 8.07 22.77 0.13
C ALA A 391 9.46 23.10 -0.47
N HIS A 392 10.46 23.29 0.39
CA HIS A 392 11.84 23.53 -0.04
C HIS A 392 12.43 22.33 -0.83
N SER A 393 12.18 21.12 -0.36
CA SER A 393 12.64 19.90 -1.03
C SER A 393 12.00 19.77 -2.42
N ILE A 394 10.71 20.07 -2.56
CA ILE A 394 10.01 20.07 -3.85
C ILE A 394 10.65 21.11 -4.79
N GLN A 395 10.79 22.36 -4.33
CA GLN A 395 11.38 23.44 -5.12
C GLN A 395 12.83 23.14 -5.53
N PHE A 396 13.60 22.54 -4.60
CA PHE A 396 14.99 22.17 -4.89
C PHE A 396 15.07 21.10 -5.98
N PHE A 397 14.22 20.08 -5.93
CA PHE A 397 14.17 19.05 -6.97
C PHE A 397 13.98 19.67 -8.35
N PHE A 398 12.96 20.48 -8.54
CA PHE A 398 12.64 21.04 -9.86
C PHE A 398 13.67 22.09 -10.35
N ARG A 399 14.25 22.89 -9.45
CA ARG A 399 15.33 23.82 -9.83
C ARG A 399 16.58 23.15 -10.38
N HIS A 400 16.88 21.93 -9.94
CA HIS A 400 18.13 21.25 -10.30
C HIS A 400 17.93 20.19 -11.41
N HIS A 401 16.76 19.62 -11.52
CA HIS A 401 16.43 18.68 -12.61
C HIS A 401 16.14 19.39 -13.94
N ASP A 402 15.51 20.57 -13.94
CA ASP A 402 15.33 21.37 -15.17
C ASP A 402 16.68 21.78 -15.80
N LYS A 403 17.71 22.06 -14.98
CA LYS A 403 19.05 22.38 -15.50
C LYS A 403 19.73 21.20 -16.18
N LYS A 404 19.50 19.95 -15.75
CA LYS A 404 20.03 18.77 -16.44
C LYS A 404 19.36 18.56 -17.80
N ASN A 405 18.05 18.82 -17.90
CA ASN A 405 17.32 18.73 -19.17
C ASN A 405 17.60 19.91 -20.11
N SER A 406 17.85 21.13 -19.60
CA SER A 406 18.21 22.28 -20.43
C SER A 406 19.63 22.17 -21.01
N ILE A 407 20.54 21.48 -20.33
CA ILE A 407 21.87 21.20 -20.86
C ILE A 407 21.84 20.13 -21.97
N SER A 408 20.87 19.22 -21.94
CA SER A 408 20.68 18.23 -23.01
C SER A 408 19.98 18.79 -24.26
N ILE A 409 19.21 19.88 -24.12
CA ILE A 409 18.45 20.50 -25.22
C ILE A 409 19.24 21.59 -25.94
N SER A 410 20.32 22.16 -25.35
CA SER A 410 21.12 23.20 -25.96
C SER A 410 22.18 22.73 -26.99
N ARG A 411 22.23 21.43 -27.30
CA ARG A 411 22.96 20.91 -28.47
C ARG A 411 22.01 20.58 -29.64
N LYS A 412 21.27 21.57 -30.09
CA LYS A 412 20.70 21.54 -31.47
C LYS A 412 21.86 21.77 -32.44
N TRP A 413 22.27 20.74 -33.09
CA TRP A 413 23.11 20.80 -34.26
C TRP A 413 22.30 21.42 -35.39
N THR A 414 22.72 22.60 -35.83
CA THR A 414 22.26 23.16 -37.10
C THR A 414 22.92 22.36 -38.23
N ILE A 415 22.13 21.55 -38.93
CA ILE A 415 22.63 20.85 -40.13
C ILE A 415 22.53 21.86 -41.27
N SER A 416 23.68 22.38 -41.72
CA SER A 416 23.83 23.03 -43.00
C SER A 416 24.06 21.92 -44.04
N TYR A 417 23.19 21.87 -45.08
CA TYR A 417 23.37 21.02 -46.23
C TYR A 417 24.62 21.47 -47.03
N GLY A 418 25.62 20.60 -47.07
CA GLY A 418 26.80 20.69 -47.95
C GLY A 418 27.15 19.27 -48.40
N GLU A 419 27.43 19.13 -49.65
CA GLU A 419 27.49 17.94 -50.51
C GLU A 419 28.36 16.75 -50.01
N GLU A 420 27.99 15.62 -50.52
CA GLU A 420 28.52 14.26 -50.42
C GLU A 420 30.04 14.10 -50.22
N THR A 421 30.41 13.38 -49.16
CA THR A 421 31.49 12.42 -49.23
C THR A 421 31.19 11.22 -48.32
N THR A 422 31.10 10.05 -48.90
CA THR A 422 30.91 8.76 -48.32
C THR A 422 32.04 8.39 -47.36
N ASN A 423 31.82 8.53 -46.05
CA ASN A 423 32.59 7.79 -45.07
C ASN A 423 31.65 7.14 -44.07
N LYS A 424 31.60 5.80 -44.17
CA LYS A 424 30.87 4.94 -43.23
C LYS A 424 31.41 5.16 -41.82
N VAL A 425 30.76 5.98 -41.02
CA VAL A 425 30.97 6.01 -39.56
C VAL A 425 30.09 4.89 -39.01
N SER A 426 30.73 3.78 -38.64
CA SER A 426 30.12 2.71 -37.86
C SER A 426 29.77 3.24 -36.47
N ILE A 427 28.48 3.44 -36.20
CA ILE A 427 27.94 3.62 -34.85
C ILE A 427 28.28 2.33 -34.09
N PRO A 428 29.00 2.37 -32.95
CA PRO A 428 29.19 1.17 -32.15
C PRO A 428 27.79 0.69 -31.70
N ARG A 429 27.32 -0.43 -32.21
CA ARG A 429 26.23 -1.16 -31.57
C ARG A 429 26.70 -1.46 -30.16
N HIS A 430 26.05 -0.90 -29.14
CA HIS A 430 26.16 -1.38 -27.77
C HIS A 430 25.82 -2.86 -27.82
N VAL A 431 26.82 -3.71 -27.84
CA VAL A 431 26.63 -5.14 -27.56
C VAL A 431 26.23 -5.20 -26.11
N SER A 432 24.94 -5.49 -25.83
CA SER A 432 24.46 -5.60 -24.47
C SER A 432 25.31 -6.67 -23.77
N ARG A 433 25.99 -6.29 -22.71
CA ARG A 433 26.83 -7.18 -21.91
C ARG A 433 25.98 -8.29 -21.30
N ARG A 434 26.57 -9.43 -20.97
CA ARG A 434 25.92 -10.48 -20.19
C ARG A 434 25.66 -9.96 -18.78
N LYS A 435 24.61 -10.45 -18.14
CA LYS A 435 24.24 -10.01 -16.79
C LYS A 435 24.41 -11.14 -15.77
N ILE A 436 24.73 -10.77 -14.54
CA ILE A 436 24.68 -11.67 -13.38
C ILE A 436 23.62 -11.12 -12.43
N ILE A 437 22.63 -11.93 -12.09
CA ILE A 437 21.58 -11.58 -11.12
C ILE A 437 21.98 -12.13 -9.75
N ILE A 438 22.01 -11.24 -8.74
CA ILE A 438 22.35 -11.58 -7.35
C ILE A 438 21.17 -11.18 -6.48
N THR A 439 20.42 -12.13 -5.92
CA THR A 439 19.35 -11.83 -4.97
C THR A 439 19.89 -11.76 -3.55
N GLY A 440 19.42 -10.81 -2.76
CA GLY A 440 20.00 -10.57 -1.43
C GLY A 440 21.39 -9.92 -1.47
N GLY A 441 21.72 -9.25 -2.57
CA GLY A 441 23.05 -8.65 -2.79
C GLY A 441 23.40 -7.49 -1.87
N CYS A 442 22.44 -6.87 -1.19
CA CYS A 442 22.66 -5.87 -0.15
C CYS A 442 22.88 -6.49 1.26
N GLY A 443 22.69 -7.81 1.38
CA GLY A 443 22.93 -8.57 2.63
C GLY A 443 24.40 -8.72 2.96
N PHE A 444 24.68 -9.36 4.14
CA PHE A 444 26.06 -9.55 4.63
C PHE A 444 26.92 -10.41 3.69
N ILE A 445 26.46 -11.56 3.23
CA ILE A 445 27.25 -12.38 2.29
C ILE A 445 27.13 -11.78 0.88
N GLY A 446 25.93 -11.29 0.53
CA GLY A 446 25.63 -10.79 -0.80
C GLY A 446 26.55 -9.68 -1.30
N HIS A 447 26.85 -8.69 -0.46
CA HIS A 447 27.69 -7.57 -0.89
C HIS A 447 29.15 -8.01 -1.19
N HIS A 448 29.68 -9.01 -0.51
CA HIS A 448 30.99 -9.60 -0.81
C HIS A 448 30.98 -10.36 -2.15
N VAL A 449 29.89 -11.05 -2.46
CA VAL A 449 29.71 -11.70 -3.77
C VAL A 449 29.59 -10.67 -4.89
N VAL A 450 28.85 -9.59 -4.67
CA VAL A 450 28.77 -8.45 -5.62
C VAL A 450 30.14 -7.83 -5.82
N GLU A 451 30.90 -7.57 -4.75
CA GLU A 451 32.25 -7.03 -4.81
C GLU A 451 33.19 -7.96 -5.63
N HIS A 452 33.11 -9.26 -5.38
CA HIS A 452 33.92 -10.25 -6.11
C HIS A 452 33.63 -10.21 -7.62
N PHE A 453 32.35 -10.33 -8.02
CA PHE A 453 31.99 -10.28 -9.44
C PHE A 453 32.30 -8.91 -10.07
N SER A 454 32.19 -7.81 -9.32
CA SER A 454 32.57 -6.48 -9.81
C SER A 454 34.03 -6.37 -10.17
N ARG A 455 34.91 -7.13 -9.49
CA ARG A 455 36.36 -7.12 -9.71
C ARG A 455 36.83 -8.16 -10.73
N THR A 456 36.07 -9.26 -10.91
CA THR A 456 36.53 -10.43 -11.65
C THR A 456 35.82 -10.64 -12.99
N THR A 457 34.76 -9.89 -13.27
CA THR A 457 33.99 -10.01 -14.52
C THR A 457 33.70 -8.64 -15.16
N ASP A 458 33.43 -8.66 -16.47
CA ASP A 458 32.94 -7.50 -17.23
C ASP A 458 31.39 -7.54 -17.41
N CYS A 459 30.72 -8.51 -16.78
CA CYS A 459 29.27 -8.61 -16.79
C CYS A 459 28.60 -7.43 -16.09
N ASP A 460 27.42 -7.05 -16.55
CA ASP A 460 26.57 -6.11 -15.82
C ASP A 460 26.00 -6.81 -14.59
N LEU A 461 26.17 -6.22 -13.41
CA LEU A 461 25.72 -6.80 -12.16
C LEU A 461 24.34 -6.24 -11.80
N VAL A 462 23.41 -7.14 -11.50
CA VAL A 462 22.06 -6.79 -11.09
C VAL A 462 21.76 -7.40 -9.72
N VAL A 463 21.41 -6.55 -8.77
CA VAL A 463 20.99 -6.97 -7.43
C VAL A 463 19.48 -6.85 -7.30
N ILE A 464 18.82 -7.91 -6.82
CA ILE A 464 17.42 -7.89 -6.40
C ILE A 464 17.37 -8.11 -4.89
N ASP A 465 16.93 -7.11 -4.15
CA ASP A 465 16.90 -7.15 -2.68
C ASP A 465 15.67 -6.44 -2.14
N LYS A 466 15.02 -6.98 -1.12
CA LYS A 466 13.87 -6.31 -0.48
C LYS A 466 14.27 -5.19 0.48
N LEU A 467 15.58 -5.00 0.69
CA LEU A 467 16.16 -4.00 1.59
C LEU A 467 15.59 -4.09 3.01
N SER A 468 15.56 -5.30 3.56
CA SER A 468 15.11 -5.53 4.94
C SER A 468 16.06 -4.88 5.96
N TYR A 469 15.65 -4.88 7.23
CA TYR A 469 16.47 -4.35 8.34
C TYR A 469 17.91 -4.90 8.38
N ALA A 470 18.12 -6.12 7.90
CA ALA A 470 19.43 -6.79 7.89
C ALA A 470 20.34 -6.37 6.73
N SER A 471 19.79 -5.74 5.68
CA SER A 471 20.57 -5.29 4.52
C SER A 471 21.31 -3.97 4.77
N LEU A 472 20.87 -3.13 5.72
CA LEU A 472 21.36 -1.76 5.93
C LEU A 472 21.24 -0.87 4.67
N GLY A 473 20.21 -1.10 3.86
CA GLY A 473 20.02 -0.40 2.59
C GLY A 473 21.15 -0.69 1.61
N TYR A 474 21.74 0.35 1.03
CA TYR A 474 22.86 0.26 0.07
C TYR A 474 24.24 0.48 0.71
N ASP A 475 24.32 0.66 2.01
CA ASP A 475 25.56 1.12 2.67
C ASP A 475 26.71 0.14 2.44
N ARG A 476 26.46 -1.18 2.53
CA ARG A 476 27.50 -2.18 2.27
C ARG A 476 28.08 -2.11 0.85
N LEU A 477 27.23 -1.85 -0.16
CA LEU A 477 27.69 -1.69 -1.54
C LEU A 477 28.44 -0.37 -1.76
N ARG A 478 28.08 0.68 -1.02
CA ARG A 478 28.82 1.96 -1.01
C ARG A 478 30.17 1.81 -0.34
N ASP A 479 30.22 1.16 0.81
CA ASP A 479 31.45 0.94 1.58
C ASP A 479 32.49 0.10 0.83
N THR A 480 32.05 -0.77 -0.06
CA THR A 480 32.94 -1.56 -0.95
C THR A 480 33.30 -0.83 -2.24
N GLY A 481 32.71 0.35 -2.48
CA GLY A 481 32.96 1.13 -3.70
C GLY A 481 32.37 0.54 -4.98
N VAL A 482 31.46 -0.43 -4.89
CA VAL A 482 30.89 -1.13 -6.06
C VAL A 482 29.53 -0.62 -6.51
N ILE A 483 28.93 0.32 -5.78
CA ILE A 483 27.56 0.78 -6.02
C ILE A 483 27.32 1.32 -7.43
N ASP A 484 28.31 1.98 -8.01
CA ASP A 484 28.23 2.57 -9.36
C ASP A 484 28.32 1.53 -10.49
N ARG A 485 28.67 0.27 -10.16
CA ARG A 485 28.78 -0.84 -11.09
C ARG A 485 27.58 -1.80 -11.05
N VAL A 486 26.60 -1.51 -10.21
CA VAL A 486 25.51 -2.42 -9.87
C VAL A 486 24.17 -1.75 -10.07
N GLN A 487 23.28 -2.38 -10.83
CA GLN A 487 21.88 -1.99 -10.89
C GLN A 487 21.13 -2.70 -9.75
N VAL A 488 20.49 -1.96 -8.86
CA VAL A 488 19.76 -2.52 -7.73
C VAL A 488 18.26 -2.33 -7.90
N PHE A 489 17.50 -3.42 -7.86
CA PHE A 489 16.04 -3.42 -7.81
C PHE A 489 15.56 -3.72 -6.39
N ALA A 490 14.92 -2.76 -5.75
CA ALA A 490 14.29 -2.93 -4.45
C ALA A 490 12.97 -3.71 -4.62
N THR A 491 13.05 -5.05 -4.53
CA THR A 491 11.92 -5.94 -4.83
C THR A 491 11.84 -7.07 -3.81
N ASP A 492 10.66 -7.30 -3.24
CA ASP A 492 10.38 -8.49 -2.43
C ASP A 492 9.96 -9.65 -3.33
N LEU A 493 10.84 -10.65 -3.44
CA LEU A 493 10.65 -11.83 -4.28
C LEU A 493 9.43 -12.69 -3.88
N VAL A 494 8.94 -12.58 -2.66
CA VAL A 494 7.69 -13.25 -2.22
C VAL A 494 6.50 -12.83 -3.10
N ASN A 495 6.50 -11.60 -3.59
CA ASN A 495 5.46 -11.07 -4.48
C ASN A 495 5.74 -11.29 -5.98
N GLY A 496 6.77 -12.07 -6.32
CA GLY A 496 7.25 -12.24 -7.69
C GLY A 496 8.16 -11.11 -8.17
N ILE A 497 8.71 -11.25 -9.37
CA ILE A 497 9.52 -10.22 -10.01
C ILE A 497 8.59 -9.37 -10.89
N PRO A 498 8.46 -8.05 -10.67
CA PRO A 498 7.61 -7.18 -11.47
C PRO A 498 7.97 -7.23 -12.96
N GLU A 499 6.97 -7.15 -13.85
CA GLU A 499 7.18 -7.23 -15.30
C GLU A 499 8.19 -6.19 -15.82
N GLY A 500 8.18 -4.98 -15.28
CA GLY A 500 9.15 -3.94 -15.61
C GLY A 500 10.58 -4.35 -15.27
N VAL A 501 10.80 -5.04 -14.13
CA VAL A 501 12.11 -5.56 -13.75
C VAL A 501 12.50 -6.70 -14.69
N VAL A 502 11.57 -7.61 -15.02
CA VAL A 502 11.82 -8.71 -16.00
C VAL A 502 12.23 -8.15 -17.36
N TYR A 503 11.58 -7.07 -17.80
CA TYR A 503 11.92 -6.37 -19.05
C TYR A 503 13.34 -5.79 -19.02
N GLU A 504 13.73 -5.13 -17.93
CA GLU A 504 15.08 -4.55 -17.75
C GLU A 504 16.17 -5.63 -17.63
N LEU A 505 15.85 -6.77 -17.02
CA LEU A 505 16.77 -7.92 -16.95
C LEU A 505 17.10 -8.45 -18.33
N GLY A 506 16.12 -8.52 -19.23
CA GLY A 506 16.30 -9.08 -20.57
C GLY A 506 16.59 -10.60 -20.56
N ASN A 507 17.17 -11.11 -21.64
CA ASN A 507 17.40 -12.56 -21.82
C ASN A 507 18.89 -12.97 -21.90
N ARG A 508 19.83 -12.08 -21.59
CA ARG A 508 21.28 -12.34 -21.62
C ARG A 508 21.85 -12.53 -20.21
N ILE A 509 21.26 -13.47 -19.48
CA ILE A 509 21.69 -13.78 -18.11
C ILE A 509 22.70 -14.94 -18.15
N GLU A 510 23.87 -14.73 -17.54
CA GLU A 510 24.91 -15.75 -17.48
C GLU A 510 24.82 -16.57 -16.18
N PHE A 511 24.63 -15.88 -15.05
CA PHE A 511 24.48 -16.52 -13.75
C PHE A 511 23.33 -15.90 -12.96
N ILE A 512 22.68 -16.74 -12.14
CA ILE A 512 21.74 -16.32 -11.11
C ILE A 512 22.29 -16.84 -9.78
N VAL A 513 22.51 -15.94 -8.83
CA VAL A 513 23.00 -16.26 -7.47
C VAL A 513 21.89 -15.91 -6.48
N HIS A 514 21.19 -16.93 -5.99
CA HIS A 514 20.06 -16.75 -5.09
C HIS A 514 20.48 -16.88 -3.63
N MET A 515 20.58 -15.72 -2.94
CA MET A 515 21.01 -15.62 -1.56
C MET A 515 19.98 -14.88 -0.67
N ALA A 516 18.90 -14.36 -1.26
CA ALA A 516 17.84 -13.70 -0.51
C ALA A 516 17.18 -14.67 0.45
N ALA A 517 17.32 -14.44 1.76
CA ALA A 517 16.72 -15.26 2.81
C ALA A 517 16.67 -14.52 4.14
N GLU A 518 15.68 -14.86 4.97
CA GLU A 518 15.69 -14.56 6.40
C GLU A 518 16.57 -15.59 7.13
N THR A 519 17.50 -15.14 7.98
CA THR A 519 18.58 -16.00 8.48
C THR A 519 18.77 -16.00 10.00
N HIS A 520 17.89 -15.36 10.78
CA HIS A 520 18.07 -15.26 12.24
C HIS A 520 17.34 -16.38 12.99
N VAL A 521 18.05 -17.37 13.52
CA VAL A 521 17.48 -18.55 14.16
C VAL A 521 16.55 -18.20 15.33
N ASP A 522 16.98 -17.34 16.29
CA ASP A 522 16.14 -16.97 17.43
C ASP A 522 14.82 -16.28 17.01
N ASN A 523 14.87 -15.46 15.98
CA ASN A 523 13.67 -14.83 15.43
C ASN A 523 12.75 -15.87 14.76
N SER A 524 13.32 -16.87 14.08
CA SER A 524 12.53 -17.95 13.48
C SER A 524 11.81 -18.82 14.51
N ILE A 525 12.40 -18.96 15.72
CA ILE A 525 11.77 -19.69 16.83
C ILE A 525 10.62 -18.89 17.44
N LYS A 526 10.76 -17.56 17.49
CA LYS A 526 9.73 -16.66 18.03
C LYS A 526 8.55 -16.51 17.06
N ASP A 527 8.83 -16.37 15.78
CA ASP A 527 7.84 -16.22 14.72
C ASP A 527 8.29 -16.97 13.45
N PRO A 528 7.87 -18.24 13.26
CA PRO A 528 8.33 -19.10 12.18
C PRO A 528 7.74 -18.76 10.81
N VAL A 529 6.51 -18.21 10.75
CA VAL A 529 5.75 -18.05 9.51
C VAL A 529 6.46 -17.13 8.49
N PRO A 530 7.00 -15.96 8.85
CA PRO A 530 7.75 -15.13 7.94
C PRO A 530 8.98 -15.83 7.33
N PHE A 531 9.67 -16.66 8.10
CA PHE A 531 10.85 -17.39 7.61
C PHE A 531 10.48 -18.44 6.57
N ILE A 532 9.41 -19.21 6.81
CA ILE A 532 8.93 -20.21 5.86
C ILE A 532 8.47 -19.50 4.58
N ARG A 533 7.64 -18.46 4.72
CA ARG A 533 7.11 -17.71 3.60
C ARG A 533 8.23 -17.04 2.78
N ASN A 534 9.09 -16.26 3.42
CA ASN A 534 10.16 -15.54 2.73
C ASN A 534 11.15 -16.49 2.03
N ASN A 535 11.62 -17.55 2.72
CA ASN A 535 12.65 -18.40 2.18
C ASN A 535 12.15 -19.37 1.09
N VAL A 536 10.90 -19.82 1.20
CA VAL A 536 10.30 -20.76 0.24
C VAL A 536 9.69 -20.02 -0.95
N GLU A 537 8.81 -19.05 -0.73
CA GLU A 537 8.12 -18.35 -1.81
C GLU A 537 9.08 -17.51 -2.66
N SER A 538 10.09 -16.86 -2.06
CA SER A 538 11.11 -16.13 -2.84
C SER A 538 11.93 -17.07 -3.74
N THR A 539 12.25 -18.28 -3.24
CA THR A 539 12.95 -19.28 -4.03
C THR A 539 12.09 -19.78 -5.20
N ILE A 540 10.79 -20.02 -4.97
CA ILE A 540 9.86 -20.40 -6.07
C ILE A 540 9.79 -19.28 -7.12
N SER A 541 9.69 -18.03 -6.70
CA SER A 541 9.58 -16.89 -7.62
C SER A 541 10.79 -16.76 -8.54
N ILE A 542 12.00 -16.88 -8.02
CA ILE A 542 13.21 -16.80 -8.86
C ILE A 542 13.41 -18.08 -9.73
N LEU A 543 12.96 -19.23 -9.26
CA LEU A 543 12.97 -20.47 -10.04
C LEU A 543 11.98 -20.41 -11.21
N GLU A 544 10.76 -19.88 -11.00
CA GLU A 544 9.78 -19.68 -12.08
C GLU A 544 10.26 -18.65 -13.09
N TYR A 545 10.88 -17.55 -12.65
CA TYR A 545 11.56 -16.64 -13.55
C TYR A 545 12.63 -17.35 -14.39
N THR A 546 13.49 -18.14 -13.74
CA THR A 546 14.56 -18.90 -14.40
C THR A 546 14.01 -19.89 -15.42
N ARG A 547 12.94 -20.60 -15.06
CA ARG A 547 12.24 -21.51 -15.97
C ARG A 547 11.72 -20.81 -17.23
N ASN A 548 11.13 -19.64 -17.06
CA ASN A 548 10.63 -18.83 -18.19
C ASN A 548 11.78 -18.25 -19.02
N LEU A 549 12.87 -17.85 -18.37
CA LEU A 549 14.09 -17.38 -19.03
C LEU A 549 14.70 -18.47 -19.93
N LEU A 550 14.80 -19.71 -19.46
CA LEU A 550 15.29 -20.85 -20.24
C LEU A 550 14.36 -21.16 -21.42
N LYS A 551 13.04 -21.11 -21.25
CA LYS A 551 12.06 -21.25 -22.33
C LYS A 551 12.21 -20.19 -23.41
N SER A 552 12.66 -18.98 -23.06
CA SER A 552 12.95 -17.91 -24.03
C SER A 552 14.30 -18.06 -24.76
N GLY A 553 15.02 -19.16 -24.54
CA GLY A 553 16.28 -19.45 -25.21
C GLY A 553 17.52 -18.80 -24.56
N CYS A 554 17.46 -18.40 -23.31
CA CYS A 554 18.63 -17.91 -22.59
C CYS A 554 19.66 -19.03 -22.31
N ASP A 555 20.94 -18.78 -22.60
CA ASP A 555 22.08 -19.66 -22.28
C ASP A 555 22.57 -19.39 -20.85
N LEU A 556 21.72 -19.70 -19.85
CA LEU A 556 22.09 -19.61 -18.44
C LEU A 556 23.11 -20.65 -18.06
N LYS A 557 24.29 -20.25 -17.59
CA LYS A 557 25.39 -21.16 -17.22
C LYS A 557 25.08 -21.89 -15.91
N ARG A 558 24.68 -21.18 -14.85
CA ARG A 558 24.36 -21.76 -13.53
C ARG A 558 23.35 -20.92 -12.79
N PHE A 559 22.52 -21.64 -12.02
CA PHE A 559 21.70 -21.11 -10.95
C PHE A 559 22.29 -21.57 -9.61
N PHE A 560 22.86 -20.64 -8.83
CA PHE A 560 23.42 -20.93 -7.52
C PHE A 560 22.35 -20.70 -6.44
N TYR A 561 22.10 -21.72 -5.63
CA TYR A 561 21.25 -21.60 -4.44
C TYR A 561 22.08 -21.68 -3.18
N PHE A 562 22.08 -20.63 -2.38
CA PHE A 562 22.78 -20.59 -1.10
C PHE A 562 21.90 -21.17 0.01
N SER A 563 22.20 -22.43 0.41
CA SER A 563 21.60 -23.13 1.53
C SER A 563 22.46 -22.97 2.80
N THR A 564 22.32 -23.85 3.74
CA THR A 564 23.05 -23.88 5.01
C THR A 564 23.32 -25.33 5.44
N ASP A 565 24.43 -25.56 6.14
CA ASP A 565 24.75 -26.82 6.79
C ASP A 565 23.72 -27.24 7.85
N GLU A 566 22.97 -26.27 8.42
CA GLU A 566 21.93 -26.56 9.42
C GLU A 566 20.77 -27.42 8.88
N VAL A 567 20.65 -27.60 7.56
CA VAL A 567 19.63 -28.50 6.99
C VAL A 567 19.85 -29.96 7.36
N TYR A 568 21.09 -30.37 7.59
CA TYR A 568 21.47 -31.73 8.01
C TYR A 568 21.26 -31.97 9.51
N GLY A 569 21.12 -30.89 10.28
CA GLY A 569 21.03 -30.95 11.74
C GLY A 569 22.41 -31.02 12.45
N PRO A 570 22.44 -31.22 13.77
CA PRO A 570 23.69 -31.17 14.53
C PRO A 570 24.60 -32.36 14.22
N ALA A 571 25.83 -32.08 13.83
CA ALA A 571 26.90 -33.08 13.74
C ALA A 571 27.40 -33.44 15.16
N LEU A 572 27.17 -34.67 15.58
CA LEU A 572 27.56 -35.15 16.92
C LEU A 572 28.76 -36.07 16.81
N GLY A 573 29.77 -35.84 17.65
CA GLY A 573 30.99 -36.67 17.69
C GLY A 573 31.83 -36.48 16.42
N THR A 574 32.03 -37.56 15.69
CA THR A 574 32.82 -37.64 14.44
C THR A 574 31.90 -37.62 13.18
N THR A 575 30.63 -37.30 13.34
CA THR A 575 29.67 -37.28 12.22
C THR A 575 30.13 -36.26 11.17
N VAL A 576 30.26 -36.71 9.93
CA VAL A 576 30.47 -35.88 8.72
C VAL A 576 29.26 -36.10 7.85
N PHE A 577 28.67 -35.02 7.37
CA PHE A 577 27.58 -35.08 6.41
C PHE A 577 28.10 -34.90 4.98
N ASP A 578 27.49 -35.57 4.03
CA ASP A 578 27.67 -35.34 2.60
C ASP A 578 26.39 -34.76 1.95
N GLU A 579 26.48 -34.41 0.69
CA GLU A 579 25.41 -33.70 -0.04
C GLU A 579 24.14 -34.56 -0.21
N TRP A 580 24.22 -35.87 0.01
CA TRP A 580 23.15 -36.85 -0.17
C TRP A 580 22.49 -37.26 1.16
N ASP A 581 23.03 -36.77 2.27
CA ASP A 581 22.48 -37.10 3.58
C ASP A 581 21.08 -36.53 3.77
N ARG A 582 20.26 -37.26 4.51
CA ARG A 582 18.90 -36.84 4.81
C ARG A 582 18.88 -35.59 5.67
N HIS A 583 18.14 -34.57 5.23
CA HIS A 583 17.90 -33.37 6.02
C HIS A 583 17.17 -33.67 7.33
N LYS A 584 17.66 -33.11 8.43
CA LYS A 584 17.12 -33.22 9.80
C LYS A 584 17.12 -31.85 10.48
N PRO A 585 16.45 -30.84 9.92
CA PRO A 585 16.47 -29.49 10.45
C PRO A 585 15.92 -29.43 11.88
N THR A 586 16.51 -28.60 12.74
CA THR A 586 16.19 -28.54 14.18
C THR A 586 15.50 -27.24 14.59
N ASN A 587 15.33 -26.28 13.67
CA ASN A 587 14.65 -25.01 13.92
C ASN A 587 13.88 -24.56 12.66
N PRO A 588 12.92 -23.62 12.78
CA PRO A 588 12.12 -23.16 11.63
C PRO A 588 12.92 -22.54 10.50
N TYR A 589 14.04 -21.84 10.79
CA TYR A 589 14.92 -21.32 9.75
C TYR A 589 15.55 -22.46 8.93
N SER A 590 16.19 -23.42 9.57
CA SER A 590 16.81 -24.54 8.87
C SER A 590 15.77 -25.41 8.16
N ALA A 591 14.55 -25.55 8.70
CA ALA A 591 13.44 -26.21 8.02
C ALA A 591 12.99 -25.47 6.74
N SER A 592 12.93 -24.14 6.77
CA SER A 592 12.60 -23.33 5.59
C SER A 592 13.66 -23.43 4.52
N LYS A 593 14.94 -23.46 4.88
CA LYS A 593 16.06 -23.63 3.95
C LYS A 593 16.07 -25.05 3.33
N SER A 594 15.82 -26.08 4.14
CA SER A 594 15.67 -27.47 3.69
C SER A 594 14.51 -27.61 2.68
N ALA A 595 13.36 -26.99 2.95
CA ALA A 595 12.22 -27.00 2.04
C ALA A 595 12.56 -26.32 0.69
N ALA A 596 13.19 -25.16 0.74
CA ALA A 596 13.58 -24.41 -0.47
C ALA A 596 14.64 -25.17 -1.27
N GLU A 597 15.60 -25.85 -0.63
CA GLU A 597 16.60 -26.69 -1.28
C GLU A 597 15.96 -27.87 -2.01
N ASN A 598 15.04 -28.58 -1.38
CA ASN A 598 14.29 -29.67 -2.03
C ASN A 598 13.45 -29.19 -3.24
N ILE A 599 12.92 -27.97 -3.18
CA ILE A 599 12.24 -27.34 -4.31
C ILE A 599 13.24 -27.07 -5.44
N CYS A 600 14.43 -26.53 -5.16
CA CYS A 600 15.48 -26.34 -6.17
C CYS A 600 15.82 -27.65 -6.86
N ILE A 601 16.05 -28.74 -6.13
CA ILE A 601 16.32 -30.10 -6.67
C ILE A 601 15.16 -30.57 -7.55
N SER A 602 13.93 -30.35 -7.15
CA SER A 602 12.76 -30.72 -7.96
C SER A 602 12.70 -29.95 -9.29
N TYR A 603 13.08 -28.67 -9.30
CA TYR A 603 13.14 -27.86 -10.52
C TYR A 603 14.30 -28.25 -11.44
N GLU A 604 15.45 -28.61 -10.89
CA GLU A 604 16.55 -29.21 -11.68
C GLU A 604 16.09 -30.48 -12.37
N ASN A 605 15.51 -31.41 -11.60
CA ASN A 605 15.07 -32.70 -12.13
C ASN A 605 13.98 -32.58 -13.20
N THR A 606 12.99 -31.67 -12.95
CA THR A 606 11.80 -31.52 -13.80
C THR A 606 12.05 -30.60 -14.99
N TYR A 607 12.64 -29.43 -14.74
CA TYR A 607 12.75 -28.34 -15.74
C TYR A 607 14.18 -28.16 -16.27
N LYS A 608 15.14 -28.96 -15.79
CA LYS A 608 16.55 -28.93 -16.21
C LYS A 608 17.23 -27.56 -15.97
N ILE A 609 16.87 -26.88 -14.89
CA ILE A 609 17.59 -25.68 -14.45
C ILE A 609 19.04 -26.11 -14.12
N PRO A 610 20.07 -25.41 -14.62
CA PRO A 610 21.47 -25.76 -14.32
C PRO A 610 21.85 -25.36 -12.89
N LEU A 611 21.37 -26.14 -11.92
CA LEU A 611 21.45 -25.88 -10.47
C LEU A 611 22.85 -26.15 -9.91
N MET A 612 23.24 -25.35 -8.92
CA MET A 612 24.33 -25.65 -7.98
C MET A 612 23.89 -25.20 -6.58
N ILE A 613 23.88 -26.12 -5.63
CA ILE A 613 23.54 -25.83 -4.23
C ILE A 613 24.84 -25.64 -3.45
N VAL A 614 24.87 -24.61 -2.60
CA VAL A 614 26.00 -24.30 -1.75
C VAL A 614 25.54 -24.31 -0.29
N ASN A 615 25.89 -25.31 0.48
CA ASN A 615 25.56 -25.42 1.92
C ASN A 615 26.59 -24.63 2.73
N VAL A 616 26.29 -23.36 2.97
CA VAL A 616 27.20 -22.43 3.67
C VAL A 616 27.17 -22.68 5.17
N MET A 617 28.34 -22.88 5.75
CA MET A 617 28.53 -22.92 7.20
C MET A 617 28.49 -21.49 7.79
N ASN A 618 28.67 -21.37 9.11
CA ASN A 618 28.63 -20.08 9.80
C ASN A 618 29.68 -19.09 9.28
N ALA A 619 29.24 -18.15 8.44
CA ALA A 619 30.10 -17.09 7.92
C ALA A 619 30.21 -15.94 8.92
N PHE A 620 31.40 -15.37 9.06
CA PHE A 620 31.63 -14.12 9.79
C PHE A 620 32.65 -13.25 9.06
N GLY A 621 32.59 -11.95 9.28
CA GLY A 621 33.50 -11.02 8.61
C GLY A 621 33.07 -9.56 8.79
N GLU A 622 33.72 -8.70 8.04
CA GLU A 622 33.42 -7.26 8.02
C GLU A 622 31.97 -7.00 7.61
N ARG A 623 31.37 -5.97 8.19
CA ARG A 623 30.00 -5.51 7.90
C ARG A 623 28.90 -6.54 8.24
N GLN A 624 29.20 -7.57 9.05
CA GLN A 624 28.18 -8.48 9.58
C GLN A 624 27.23 -7.73 10.52
N HIS A 625 25.92 -8.07 10.47
CA HIS A 625 24.92 -7.41 11.30
C HIS A 625 25.21 -7.60 12.80
N PRO A 626 25.09 -6.53 13.63
CA PRO A 626 25.43 -6.56 15.07
C PRO A 626 24.63 -7.55 15.93
N GLU A 627 23.51 -8.07 15.42
CA GLU A 627 22.71 -9.09 16.11
C GLU A 627 23.32 -10.49 16.06
N LYS A 628 24.20 -10.75 15.08
CA LYS A 628 24.85 -12.05 14.92
C LYS A 628 25.86 -12.30 16.05
N PHE A 629 26.12 -13.60 16.32
CA PHE A 629 26.84 -14.04 17.53
C PHE A 629 28.17 -13.33 17.73
N ILE A 630 29.09 -13.35 16.76
CA ILE A 630 30.42 -12.77 16.92
C ILE A 630 30.40 -11.25 17.12
N PRO A 631 29.74 -10.45 16.22
CA PRO A 631 29.62 -9.00 16.45
C PRO A 631 28.92 -8.65 17.77
N LYS A 632 27.90 -9.44 18.15
CA LYS A 632 27.19 -9.28 19.43
C LYS A 632 28.12 -9.53 20.63
N CYS A 633 28.96 -10.57 20.57
CA CYS A 633 29.94 -10.86 21.60
C CYS A 633 30.98 -9.74 21.74
N ILE A 634 31.55 -9.29 20.61
CA ILE A 634 32.52 -8.19 20.59
C ILE A 634 31.93 -6.93 21.24
N ARG A 635 30.72 -6.54 20.81
CA ARG A 635 30.04 -5.36 21.36
C ARG A 635 29.80 -5.47 22.89
N LYS A 636 29.33 -6.65 23.35
CA LYS A 636 29.06 -6.88 24.76
C LYS A 636 30.36 -6.85 25.59
N ILE A 637 31.43 -7.48 25.11
CA ILE A 637 32.74 -7.46 25.77
C ILE A 637 33.27 -6.03 25.86
N LEU A 638 33.20 -5.25 24.76
CA LEU A 638 33.61 -3.85 24.75
C LEU A 638 32.77 -2.96 25.68
N ALA A 639 31.51 -3.31 25.92
CA ALA A 639 30.61 -2.64 26.86
C ALA A 639 30.75 -3.14 28.30
N GLY A 640 31.61 -4.12 28.58
CA GLY A 640 31.74 -4.76 29.92
C GLY A 640 30.54 -5.65 30.30
N GLU A 641 29.70 -6.04 29.30
CA GLU A 641 28.51 -6.86 29.51
C GLU A 641 28.84 -8.38 29.44
N THR A 642 28.07 -9.19 30.17
CA THR A 642 28.18 -10.64 30.10
C THR A 642 27.68 -11.21 28.77
N VAL A 643 28.48 -12.08 28.16
CA VAL A 643 28.11 -12.86 26.99
C VAL A 643 27.48 -14.18 27.45
N HIS A 644 26.23 -14.43 27.04
CA HIS A 644 25.54 -15.70 27.25
C HIS A 644 25.71 -16.60 26.04
N VAL A 645 26.23 -17.80 26.27
CA VAL A 645 26.36 -18.85 25.26
C VAL A 645 25.29 -19.92 25.53
N HIS A 646 24.44 -20.20 24.54
CA HIS A 646 23.45 -21.26 24.67
C HIS A 646 24.14 -22.62 24.68
N SER A 647 23.85 -23.44 25.71
CA SER A 647 24.31 -24.83 25.80
C SER A 647 23.10 -25.77 25.83
N TYR A 648 23.29 -27.00 25.38
CA TYR A 648 22.27 -28.03 25.53
C TYR A 648 22.07 -28.37 27.01
N PRO A 649 20.84 -28.62 27.46
CA PRO A 649 20.54 -28.93 28.86
C PRO A 649 21.06 -30.30 29.34
N ASP A 650 21.59 -31.16 28.47
CA ASP A 650 22.14 -32.45 28.86
C ASP A 650 23.51 -32.30 29.50
N LYS A 651 23.54 -32.39 30.85
CA LYS A 651 24.72 -32.27 31.70
C LYS A 651 25.85 -33.25 31.38
N ARG A 652 25.65 -34.27 30.51
CA ARG A 652 26.67 -35.25 30.12
C ARG A 652 27.57 -34.78 28.96
N ARG A 653 27.32 -33.59 28.41
CA ARG A 653 28.09 -33.06 27.28
C ARG A 653 28.67 -31.68 27.61
N ALA A 654 29.58 -31.64 28.58
CA ALA A 654 30.46 -30.50 28.78
C ALA A 654 31.46 -30.44 27.61
N GLY A 655 31.26 -29.48 26.73
CA GLY A 655 32.17 -29.21 25.60
C GLY A 655 31.45 -28.99 24.28
N THR A 656 30.62 -27.95 24.19
CA THR A 656 30.16 -27.47 22.89
C THR A 656 31.35 -26.82 22.17
N ARG A 657 31.96 -27.54 21.23
CA ARG A 657 32.97 -26.96 20.35
C ARG A 657 32.20 -26.17 19.27
N PHE A 658 32.33 -24.85 19.27
CA PHE A 658 31.96 -24.03 18.14
C PHE A 658 33.07 -24.14 17.09
N TYR A 659 32.79 -24.75 15.98
CA TYR A 659 33.69 -24.69 14.83
C TYR A 659 33.39 -23.41 14.08
N ILE A 660 34.30 -22.45 14.15
CA ILE A 660 34.27 -21.23 13.33
C ILE A 660 35.19 -21.54 12.15
N HIS A 661 34.61 -21.87 10.99
CA HIS A 661 35.39 -21.89 9.77
C HIS A 661 35.50 -20.46 9.22
N ALA A 662 36.67 -19.88 9.38
CA ALA A 662 37.09 -18.65 8.74
C ALA A 662 37.72 -19.01 7.39
N SER A 663 36.95 -19.02 6.34
CA SER A 663 37.52 -18.86 5.01
C SER A 663 36.47 -18.26 4.08
N ILE A 664 36.56 -16.97 3.87
CA ILE A 664 35.97 -16.30 2.72
C ILE A 664 37.06 -16.22 1.61
N SER A 665 37.69 -17.33 1.31
CA SER A 665 38.51 -17.51 0.11
C SER A 665 37.80 -18.51 -0.82
N PHE A 666 36.56 -18.19 -1.16
CA PHE A 666 35.69 -19.11 -1.88
C PHE A 666 35.46 -18.78 -3.32
N PHE A 667 36.25 -17.96 -3.94
CA PHE A 667 36.16 -17.81 -5.40
C PHE A 667 37.56 -17.51 -5.93
N ALA A 668 38.43 -18.51 -5.95
CA ALA A 668 39.56 -18.56 -6.87
C ALA A 668 39.16 -19.41 -8.09
#